data_e096adedff908cfb495e4813fcbbdfb4
#
_entry.id   e096adedff908cfb495e4813fcbbdfb4
#
_cell.length_a   1.000
_cell.length_b   1.000
_cell.length_c   1.000
_cell.angle_alpha   90.00
_cell.angle_beta   90.00
_cell.angle_gamma   90.00
#
_symmetry.space_group_name_H-M   'P 1'
#
loop_
_entity.id
_entity.type
_entity.pdbx_description
1 polymer ?
#
loop_
_entity_poly.entity_id
_entity_poly.type
_entity_poly.pdbx_seq_one_letter_code
_entity_poly.pdbx_strand_id
1 'polypeptide(L)'
;MSASAAPMASSGLAPAAAARAALKRPRGCAAARPGARRGVYCKAVAAPVSPTELKPPANLHGFELMREEYVAEYDAKVFMFRHEKTGAEVMSLSNDDENKTFGVTFRTPPANSTGIPHILEHSVLCGSRKYPIKEPFVELIKGSLNTFLNAMTYPDRTCYPVASCNLQDFKNLVDVYLDAVFHPRCMENEKTFLQEGWHYELDEPEGEMTFKGVVFNEMKGVYSSPDSVLAREAQQALFPDNTYGVDSGGDPTVIPDLSFEEFKEFHGKFYHPSNARMWFYGDDDVEERLQILDSFLSEFERREVDSSIATQPFFDEPKRVVASYVAGEGDEQQKSFVQVNWLLNDGPFDQEMALAVGFLDNLLMGSPAAPLRMALEESGLGEAIVGWGLEDELRQPTFAIGLKGVAKEDIPKVEKLIEDTIAKIAAEGFTQAAIDSSVNTIEFSMRENNTGRFPRGLSLMLRSLSAWLYEGDPVMPLRFEEPLAQLKERMAKEDVFTPLIKKLLIENKHQVTIELNPDKQMAKAQEDAEKARIAKYREGLSPEELEKVVAETEELKRLQETPDTPEALACVPTLAISDIPKEAKNIPTDVGAIGETEVLTHDIATSEILYAEHLMVRPDPLASHSSEGFFSRVERVDRARSVNRLRDRVITNPNEPFAKTRAPYHASRGPHCEVGDRAEAH
;
A
#
# COMPACT_ATOMS: atom_id res chain seq x y z
N MET A 1 -10.07 -4.41 -4.71
CA MET A 1 -9.18 -3.61 -3.87
C MET A 1 -7.75 -3.85 -4.31
N SER A 2 -7.27 -3.12 -5.28
CA SER A 2 -5.87 -3.11 -5.66
C SER A 2 -5.28 -1.82 -5.10
N ALA A 3 -4.49 -1.94 -4.04
CA ALA A 3 -3.68 -0.82 -3.59
C ALA A 3 -2.77 -0.42 -4.77
N SER A 4 -3.03 0.71 -5.38
CA SER A 4 -2.17 1.32 -6.38
C SER A 4 -0.94 1.84 -5.63
N ALA A 5 0.08 0.99 -5.48
CA ALA A 5 1.39 1.46 -5.07
C ALA A 5 1.97 2.29 -6.21
N ALA A 6 2.34 3.51 -5.93
CA ALA A 6 3.14 4.33 -6.82
C ALA A 6 4.41 3.55 -7.22
N PRO A 7 4.90 3.65 -8.47
CA PRO A 7 6.05 2.88 -8.90
C PRO A 7 7.32 3.37 -8.20
N MET A 8 7.90 2.52 -7.36
CA MET A 8 9.25 2.75 -6.85
C MET A 8 10.24 2.76 -8.02
N ALA A 9 11.02 3.81 -8.13
CA ALA A 9 12.14 3.91 -9.04
C ALA A 9 13.18 2.82 -8.72
N SER A 10 13.38 1.87 -9.64
CA SER A 10 14.41 0.85 -9.56
C SER A 10 15.77 1.47 -9.88
N SER A 11 16.60 1.67 -8.87
CA SER A 11 18.03 1.87 -9.07
C SER A 11 18.67 0.58 -9.54
N GLY A 12 19.13 0.55 -10.80
CA GLY A 12 19.78 -0.61 -11.41
C GLY A 12 21.16 -0.85 -10.82
N LEU A 13 21.32 -1.98 -10.15
CA LEU A 13 22.62 -2.59 -9.86
C LEU A 13 22.87 -3.72 -10.88
N ALA A 14 23.97 -3.59 -11.60
CA ALA A 14 24.43 -4.56 -12.58
C ALA A 14 24.78 -5.91 -11.93
N PRO A 15 24.60 -7.06 -12.61
CA PRO A 15 24.89 -8.36 -12.02
C PRO A 15 26.41 -8.68 -12.10
N ALA A 16 26.99 -8.94 -10.93
CA ALA A 16 28.32 -9.53 -10.84
C ALA A 16 28.30 -11.00 -11.28
N ALA A 17 29.17 -11.34 -12.22
CA ALA A 17 29.34 -12.69 -12.75
C ALA A 17 29.88 -13.64 -11.68
N ALA A 18 29.09 -14.65 -11.30
CA ALA A 18 29.52 -15.73 -10.41
C ALA A 18 30.19 -16.86 -11.21
N ALA A 19 31.46 -17.11 -10.87
CA ALA A 19 32.25 -18.23 -11.38
C ALA A 19 31.70 -19.58 -10.91
N ARG A 20 31.46 -20.50 -11.86
CA ARG A 20 31.11 -21.90 -11.59
C ARG A 20 32.34 -22.68 -11.09
N ALA A 21 32.31 -23.10 -9.83
CA ALA A 21 33.21 -24.14 -9.32
C ALA A 21 32.47 -25.49 -9.35
N ALA A 22 33.03 -26.42 -10.09
CA ALA A 22 32.53 -27.78 -10.19
C ALA A 22 32.92 -28.59 -8.93
N LEU A 23 31.96 -29.04 -8.15
CA LEU A 23 32.15 -29.99 -7.06
C LEU A 23 31.88 -31.42 -7.54
N LYS A 24 32.93 -32.28 -7.47
CA LYS A 24 32.90 -33.70 -7.72
C LYS A 24 32.07 -34.44 -6.65
N ARG A 25 31.15 -35.30 -7.08
CA ARG A 25 30.41 -36.23 -6.22
C ARG A 25 31.34 -37.38 -5.76
N PRO A 26 31.28 -37.76 -4.48
CA PRO A 26 31.82 -39.06 -4.06
C PRO A 26 30.79 -40.18 -4.28
N ARG A 27 31.28 -41.34 -4.74
CA ARG A 27 30.51 -42.57 -4.91
C ARG A 27 30.45 -43.33 -3.58
N GLY A 28 29.26 -43.87 -3.30
CA GLY A 28 29.06 -45.11 -2.57
C GLY A 28 28.89 -44.99 -1.07
N CYS A 29 27.65 -45.20 -0.60
CA CYS A 29 27.40 -45.84 0.69
C CYS A 29 26.19 -46.76 0.58
N ALA A 30 26.36 -47.93 1.17
CA ALA A 30 25.48 -49.08 1.13
C ALA A 30 24.20 -48.91 1.94
N ALA A 31 23.15 -49.62 1.55
CA ALA A 31 21.86 -49.71 2.22
C ALA A 31 21.99 -50.17 3.68
N ALA A 32 21.52 -49.40 4.62
CA ALA A 32 21.32 -49.78 6.02
C ALA A 32 19.88 -50.19 6.25
N ARG A 33 19.68 -51.27 7.00
CA ARG A 33 18.41 -51.90 7.40
C ARG A 33 17.63 -50.97 8.38
N PRO A 34 16.27 -51.06 8.43
CA PRO A 34 15.47 -50.20 9.31
C PRO A 34 15.64 -50.62 10.75
N GLY A 35 16.25 -49.73 11.55
CA GLY A 35 16.37 -49.85 12.98
C GLY A 35 15.30 -49.00 13.69
N ALA A 36 14.82 -49.50 14.81
CA ALA A 36 13.76 -49.06 15.67
C ALA A 36 13.67 -47.52 15.85
N ARG A 37 12.49 -46.98 15.67
CA ARG A 37 12.11 -45.60 15.97
C ARG A 37 12.32 -45.31 17.49
N ARG A 38 13.31 -44.50 17.82
CA ARG A 38 13.33 -43.74 19.07
C ARG A 38 12.47 -42.50 18.88
N GLY A 39 11.32 -42.49 19.52
CA GLY A 39 10.49 -41.28 19.61
C GLY A 39 11.28 -40.16 20.30
N VAL A 40 11.56 -39.11 19.56
CA VAL A 40 12.00 -37.86 20.16
C VAL A 40 10.74 -37.21 20.74
N TYR A 41 10.58 -37.27 22.05
CA TYR A 41 9.56 -36.45 22.72
C TYR A 41 10.01 -35.00 22.64
N CYS A 42 9.43 -34.24 21.69
CA CYS A 42 9.42 -32.79 21.78
C CYS A 42 8.60 -32.41 23.02
N LYS A 43 9.17 -31.60 23.90
CA LYS A 43 8.38 -30.91 24.93
C LYS A 43 7.27 -30.17 24.20
N ALA A 44 6.02 -30.47 24.59
CA ALA A 44 4.88 -29.73 24.10
C ALA A 44 5.11 -28.24 24.45
N VAL A 45 5.30 -27.43 23.44
CA VAL A 45 5.06 -26.00 23.52
C VAL A 45 3.59 -25.89 23.92
N ALA A 46 3.28 -25.10 24.94
CA ALA A 46 1.89 -24.86 25.33
C ALA A 46 1.14 -24.45 24.05
N ALA A 47 -0.01 -25.09 23.82
CA ALA A 47 -0.86 -24.71 22.69
C ALA A 47 -1.14 -23.21 22.78
N PRO A 48 -1.05 -22.45 21.69
CA PRO A 48 -1.37 -21.02 21.69
C PRO A 48 -2.77 -20.84 22.29
N VAL A 49 -2.93 -19.83 23.15
CA VAL A 49 -4.23 -19.48 23.73
C VAL A 49 -5.11 -19.01 22.60
N SER A 50 -6.34 -19.58 22.47
CA SER A 50 -7.29 -19.12 21.47
C SER A 50 -7.54 -17.62 21.62
N PRO A 51 -7.55 -16.81 20.54
CA PRO A 51 -7.81 -15.37 20.62
C PRO A 51 -9.10 -15.02 21.36
N THR A 52 -10.12 -15.86 21.29
CA THR A 52 -11.38 -15.68 22.04
C THR A 52 -11.20 -15.75 23.57
N GLU A 53 -10.17 -16.43 24.05
CA GLU A 53 -9.88 -16.62 25.49
C GLU A 53 -8.90 -15.58 26.04
N LEU A 54 -8.30 -14.75 25.16
CA LEU A 54 -7.41 -13.68 25.58
C LEU A 54 -8.16 -12.68 26.47
N LYS A 55 -7.52 -12.33 27.58
CA LYS A 55 -8.01 -11.31 28.52
C LYS A 55 -7.19 -10.04 28.36
N PRO A 56 -7.77 -8.88 28.72
CA PRO A 56 -6.97 -7.67 28.79
C PRO A 56 -5.83 -7.85 29.79
N PRO A 57 -4.68 -7.15 29.58
CA PRO A 57 -3.54 -7.23 30.49
C PRO A 57 -3.90 -6.81 31.90
N ALA A 58 -3.23 -7.39 32.88
CA ALA A 58 -3.43 -7.08 34.30
C ALA A 58 -2.92 -5.68 34.65
N ASN A 59 -1.84 -5.24 34.01
CA ASN A 59 -1.28 -3.90 34.15
C ASN A 59 -1.52 -3.11 32.86
N LEU A 60 -2.21 -1.99 32.94
CA LEU A 60 -2.57 -1.14 31.82
C LEU A 60 -1.58 0.00 31.56
N HIS A 61 -0.52 0.14 32.36
CA HIS A 61 0.56 1.12 32.14
C HIS A 61 0.05 2.54 31.76
N GLY A 62 -0.89 3.09 32.54
CA GLY A 62 -1.45 4.42 32.27
C GLY A 62 -2.47 4.49 31.12
N PHE A 63 -2.97 3.35 30.67
CA PHE A 63 -4.05 3.28 29.69
C PHE A 63 -5.38 2.87 30.32
N GLU A 64 -6.46 3.38 29.76
CA GLU A 64 -7.82 2.94 30.03
C GLU A 64 -8.25 1.96 28.91
N LEU A 65 -8.80 0.80 29.30
CA LEU A 65 -9.44 -0.11 28.34
C LEU A 65 -10.82 0.44 28.00
N MET A 66 -10.98 0.92 26.78
CA MET A 66 -12.24 1.50 26.28
C MET A 66 -13.22 0.42 25.81
N ARG A 67 -12.71 -0.64 25.17
CA ARG A 67 -13.52 -1.67 24.54
C ARG A 67 -12.69 -2.92 24.29
N GLU A 68 -13.33 -4.09 24.44
CA GLU A 68 -12.79 -5.36 23.96
C GLU A 68 -13.83 -6.08 23.11
N GLU A 69 -13.40 -6.73 22.05
CA GLU A 69 -14.28 -7.52 21.19
C GLU A 69 -13.49 -8.55 20.38
N TYR A 70 -14.21 -9.53 19.85
CA TYR A 70 -13.66 -10.55 18.97
C TYR A 70 -14.15 -10.30 17.54
N VAL A 71 -13.22 -10.30 16.59
CA VAL A 71 -13.47 -10.16 15.15
C VAL A 71 -13.24 -11.53 14.51
N ALA A 72 -14.32 -12.22 14.23
CA ALA A 72 -14.29 -13.60 13.75
C ALA A 72 -13.67 -13.74 12.35
N GLU A 73 -13.80 -12.72 11.51
CA GLU A 73 -13.27 -12.65 10.16
C GLU A 73 -11.76 -12.83 10.08
N TYR A 74 -11.05 -12.47 11.15
CA TYR A 74 -9.58 -12.52 11.23
C TYR A 74 -9.08 -13.36 12.41
N ASP A 75 -9.99 -14.07 13.12
CA ASP A 75 -9.68 -14.79 14.36
C ASP A 75 -8.82 -13.93 15.30
N ALA A 76 -9.27 -12.71 15.57
CA ALA A 76 -8.51 -11.73 16.32
C ALA A 76 -9.30 -11.13 17.47
N LYS A 77 -8.65 -11.01 18.64
CA LYS A 77 -9.17 -10.25 19.78
C LYS A 77 -8.70 -8.81 19.67
N VAL A 78 -9.64 -7.89 19.66
CA VAL A 78 -9.38 -6.44 19.59
C VAL A 78 -9.52 -5.84 20.98
N PHE A 79 -8.52 -5.06 21.37
CA PHE A 79 -8.54 -4.19 22.54
C PHE A 79 -8.35 -2.76 22.06
N MET A 80 -9.29 -1.87 22.45
CA MET A 80 -9.16 -0.43 22.24
C MET A 80 -8.74 0.21 23.55
N PHE A 81 -7.62 0.90 23.55
CA PHE A 81 -7.10 1.62 24.69
C PHE A 81 -7.02 3.12 24.43
N ARG A 82 -7.07 3.90 25.50
CA ARG A 82 -6.79 5.33 25.52
C ARG A 82 -5.77 5.62 26.59
N HIS A 83 -4.68 6.28 26.23
CA HIS A 83 -3.70 6.73 27.23
C HIS A 83 -4.28 7.89 28.06
N GLU A 84 -4.36 7.70 29.40
CA GLU A 84 -5.06 8.62 30.30
C GLU A 84 -4.48 10.04 30.26
N LYS A 85 -3.14 10.14 30.23
CA LYS A 85 -2.44 11.42 30.30
C LYS A 85 -2.51 12.21 29.01
N THR A 86 -2.42 11.57 27.85
CA THR A 86 -2.31 12.25 26.55
C THR A 86 -3.56 12.16 25.70
N GLY A 87 -4.42 11.18 25.98
CA GLY A 87 -5.58 10.88 25.15
C GLY A 87 -5.25 10.13 23.84
N ALA A 88 -4.02 9.65 23.66
CA ALA A 88 -3.64 8.81 22.52
C ALA A 88 -4.50 7.55 22.44
N GLU A 89 -4.96 7.21 21.26
CA GLU A 89 -5.78 6.02 21.05
C GLU A 89 -4.95 4.88 20.45
N VAL A 90 -5.15 3.68 20.98
CA VAL A 90 -4.43 2.47 20.58
C VAL A 90 -5.43 1.38 20.23
N MET A 91 -5.31 0.80 19.05
CA MET A 91 -6.02 -0.40 18.63
C MET A 91 -5.05 -1.57 18.58
N SER A 92 -5.29 -2.57 19.40
CA SER A 92 -4.43 -3.74 19.56
C SER A 92 -5.19 -4.98 19.13
N LEU A 93 -4.82 -5.55 17.96
CA LEU A 93 -5.33 -6.83 17.49
C LEU A 93 -4.37 -7.94 17.89
N SER A 94 -4.88 -8.92 18.63
CA SER A 94 -4.11 -10.10 19.05
C SER A 94 -4.66 -11.35 18.41
N ASN A 95 -3.80 -12.08 17.72
CA ASN A 95 -4.08 -13.34 17.05
C ASN A 95 -2.81 -14.22 17.06
N ASP A 96 -2.76 -15.27 16.26
CA ASP A 96 -1.63 -16.19 16.15
C ASP A 96 -0.66 -15.87 15.00
N ASP A 97 -0.81 -14.73 14.32
CA ASP A 97 0.10 -14.32 13.25
C ASP A 97 1.44 -13.84 13.81
N GLU A 98 2.50 -14.57 13.48
CA GLU A 98 3.86 -14.21 13.91
C GLU A 98 4.41 -12.95 13.24
N ASN A 99 3.81 -12.48 12.13
CA ASN A 99 4.23 -11.25 11.44
C ASN A 99 3.61 -10.02 12.10
N LYS A 100 4.21 -9.66 13.25
CA LYS A 100 3.79 -8.54 14.07
C LYS A 100 3.89 -7.24 13.30
N THR A 101 2.86 -6.41 13.43
CA THR A 101 2.81 -5.10 12.77
C THR A 101 2.51 -4.02 13.80
N PHE A 102 3.28 -2.95 13.76
CA PHE A 102 3.02 -1.71 14.47
C PHE A 102 2.86 -0.57 13.45
N GLY A 103 2.06 0.41 13.78
CA GLY A 103 2.01 1.67 13.04
C GLY A 103 1.55 2.83 13.92
N VAL A 104 2.18 3.97 13.76
CA VAL A 104 1.71 5.24 14.30
C VAL A 104 1.31 6.15 13.15
N THR A 105 0.11 6.70 13.24
CA THR A 105 -0.48 7.57 12.21
C THR A 105 -0.90 8.89 12.84
N PHE A 106 -0.52 9.99 12.20
CA PHE A 106 -0.98 11.33 12.56
C PHE A 106 -1.84 11.89 11.43
N ARG A 107 -2.93 12.60 11.77
CA ARG A 107 -3.57 13.47 10.78
C ARG A 107 -2.67 14.69 10.58
N THR A 108 -2.30 14.93 9.32
CA THR A 108 -1.34 15.96 8.92
C THR A 108 -1.87 16.77 7.73
N PRO A 109 -3.07 17.40 7.86
CA PRO A 109 -3.66 18.15 6.75
C PRO A 109 -2.82 19.38 6.40
N PRO A 110 -2.25 19.46 5.18
CA PRO A 110 -1.52 20.63 4.72
C PRO A 110 -2.48 21.78 4.37
N ALA A 111 -1.99 23.01 4.50
CA ALA A 111 -2.71 24.20 4.09
C ALA A 111 -2.32 24.71 2.68
N ASN A 112 -1.20 24.21 2.14
CA ASN A 112 -0.66 24.58 0.84
C ASN A 112 0.17 23.43 0.25
N SER A 113 0.68 23.61 -0.96
CA SER A 113 1.44 22.62 -1.69
C SER A 113 2.96 22.69 -1.46
N THR A 114 3.42 23.16 -0.30
CA THR A 114 4.86 23.19 0.04
C THR A 114 5.45 21.81 0.34
N GLY A 115 4.61 20.76 0.41
CA GLY A 115 5.07 19.40 0.70
C GLY A 115 5.55 19.19 2.14
N ILE A 116 5.15 20.07 3.06
CA ILE A 116 5.58 20.01 4.46
C ILE A 116 5.32 18.67 5.14
N PRO A 117 4.19 17.93 4.91
CA PRO A 117 4.01 16.59 5.47
C PRO A 117 5.05 15.58 4.95
N HIS A 118 5.39 15.66 3.66
CA HIS A 118 6.34 14.77 3.00
C HIS A 118 7.79 15.06 3.44
N ILE A 119 8.17 16.33 3.49
CA ILE A 119 9.48 16.73 3.99
C ILE A 119 9.67 16.32 5.46
N LEU A 120 8.61 16.40 6.28
CA LEU A 120 8.63 15.89 7.65
C LEU A 120 8.73 14.37 7.71
N GLU A 121 8.03 13.66 6.84
CA GLU A 121 8.11 12.21 6.76
C GLU A 121 9.57 11.74 6.64
N HIS A 122 10.32 12.32 5.68
CA HIS A 122 11.73 12.06 5.50
C HIS A 122 12.57 12.51 6.70
N SER A 123 12.38 13.76 7.12
CA SER A 123 13.26 14.43 8.08
C SER A 123 13.22 13.82 9.48
N VAL A 124 12.04 13.33 9.96
CA VAL A 124 11.97 12.71 11.30
C VAL A 124 12.76 11.40 11.37
N LEU A 125 12.97 10.73 10.23
CA LEU A 125 13.78 9.52 10.14
C LEU A 125 15.29 9.79 10.05
N CYS A 126 15.72 11.07 9.97
CA CYS A 126 17.11 11.49 9.90
C CYS A 126 17.71 11.78 11.28
N GLY A 127 17.50 10.86 12.22
CA GLY A 127 18.05 10.94 13.58
C GLY A 127 17.07 11.45 14.63
N SER A 128 17.22 10.91 15.81
CA SER A 128 16.33 11.19 16.95
C SER A 128 17.13 11.33 18.25
N ARG A 129 16.42 11.55 19.36
CA ARG A 129 17.02 11.72 20.68
C ARG A 129 17.88 10.53 21.10
N LYS A 130 17.33 9.29 20.98
CA LYS A 130 18.03 8.05 21.31
C LYS A 130 19.02 7.62 20.22
N TYR A 131 18.75 7.96 18.98
CA TYR A 131 19.48 7.52 17.79
C TYR A 131 20.04 8.72 17.03
N PRO A 132 21.08 9.40 17.57
CA PRO A 132 21.59 10.66 17.05
C PRO A 132 22.56 10.47 15.87
N ILE A 133 22.23 9.61 14.93
CA ILE A 133 22.94 9.36 13.67
C ILE A 133 22.17 9.94 12.49
N LYS A 134 22.81 10.03 11.32
CA LYS A 134 22.19 10.67 10.14
C LYS A 134 21.02 9.86 9.58
N GLU A 135 21.21 8.55 9.46
CA GLU A 135 20.28 7.65 8.81
C GLU A 135 20.01 6.41 9.68
N PRO A 136 19.36 6.56 10.85
CA PRO A 136 19.04 5.42 11.73
C PRO A 136 18.25 4.34 11.00
N PHE A 137 17.39 4.75 10.09
CA PHE A 137 16.57 3.87 9.25
C PHE A 137 17.44 2.95 8.37
N VAL A 138 18.42 3.50 7.67
CA VAL A 138 19.31 2.73 6.79
C VAL A 138 20.22 1.79 7.60
N GLU A 139 20.71 2.25 8.76
CA GLU A 139 21.51 1.40 9.65
C GLU A 139 20.68 0.28 10.28
N LEU A 140 19.44 0.57 10.66
CA LEU A 140 18.53 -0.41 11.22
C LEU A 140 18.22 -1.55 10.22
N ILE A 141 17.97 -1.25 8.96
CA ILE A 141 17.71 -2.24 7.91
C ILE A 141 18.87 -3.25 7.78
N LYS A 142 20.11 -2.80 7.93
CA LYS A 142 21.28 -3.70 7.79
C LYS A 142 21.34 -4.83 8.81
N GLY A 143 20.75 -4.63 10.00
CA GLY A 143 20.74 -5.58 11.10
C GLY A 143 19.37 -6.13 11.48
N SER A 144 18.31 -5.76 10.79
CA SER A 144 16.93 -6.12 11.07
C SER A 144 16.46 -7.34 10.27
N LEU A 145 15.51 -8.07 10.83
CA LEU A 145 14.75 -9.15 10.19
C LEU A 145 13.33 -8.66 9.80
N ASN A 146 13.19 -7.36 9.55
CA ASN A 146 11.90 -6.77 9.20
C ASN A 146 11.28 -7.46 7.97
N THR A 147 9.97 -7.58 7.99
CA THR A 147 9.16 -7.98 6.84
C THR A 147 8.57 -6.78 6.13
N PHE A 148 8.51 -5.64 6.82
CA PHE A 148 8.11 -4.36 6.28
C PHE A 148 8.69 -3.21 7.10
N LEU A 149 9.16 -2.18 6.40
CA LEU A 149 9.69 -0.97 6.99
C LEU A 149 9.49 0.17 5.99
N ASN A 150 8.70 1.16 6.32
CA ASN A 150 8.43 2.32 5.47
C ASN A 150 7.86 3.49 6.26
N ALA A 151 7.73 4.64 5.61
CA ALA A 151 6.86 5.74 6.00
C ALA A 151 6.00 6.12 4.79
N MET A 152 4.86 6.73 4.98
CA MET A 152 3.90 7.02 3.91
C MET A 152 3.17 8.32 4.19
N THR A 153 3.30 9.29 3.28
CA THR A 153 2.51 10.52 3.28
C THR A 153 1.30 10.39 2.37
N TYR A 154 0.13 10.60 2.94
CA TYR A 154 -1.15 10.68 2.26
C TYR A 154 -1.67 12.12 2.23
N PRO A 155 -2.73 12.44 1.50
CA PRO A 155 -3.25 13.80 1.43
C PRO A 155 -3.62 14.45 2.77
N ASP A 156 -3.93 13.67 3.80
CA ASP A 156 -4.39 14.17 5.11
C ASP A 156 -3.75 13.50 6.32
N ARG A 157 -2.85 12.53 6.09
CA ARG A 157 -2.21 11.76 7.16
C ARG A 157 -0.80 11.34 6.79
N THR A 158 0.03 11.10 7.81
CA THR A 158 1.35 10.49 7.67
C THR A 158 1.44 9.26 8.56
N CYS A 159 1.82 8.12 7.98
CA CYS A 159 1.86 6.82 8.62
C CYS A 159 3.30 6.30 8.71
N TYR A 160 3.64 5.70 9.85
CA TYR A 160 4.96 5.10 10.12
C TYR A 160 4.78 3.64 10.52
N PRO A 161 4.62 2.72 9.55
CA PRO A 161 4.41 1.30 9.81
C PRO A 161 5.70 0.49 9.79
N VAL A 162 5.77 -0.53 10.67
CA VAL A 162 6.83 -1.52 10.70
C VAL A 162 6.26 -2.91 10.94
N ALA A 163 6.93 -3.96 10.44
CA ALA A 163 6.55 -5.33 10.71
C ALA A 163 7.77 -6.26 10.80
N SER A 164 7.70 -7.24 11.69
CA SER A 164 8.70 -8.30 11.82
C SER A 164 8.11 -9.58 12.43
N CYS A 165 8.57 -10.73 11.94
CA CYS A 165 8.28 -12.02 12.57
C CYS A 165 9.12 -12.26 13.83
N ASN A 166 10.24 -11.56 14.01
CA ASN A 166 11.10 -11.69 15.18
C ASN A 166 10.68 -10.68 16.27
N LEU A 167 10.40 -11.17 17.47
CA LEU A 167 9.89 -10.33 18.56
C LEU A 167 10.88 -9.24 19.00
N GLN A 168 12.18 -9.58 19.11
CA GLN A 168 13.19 -8.58 19.53
C GLN A 168 13.39 -7.52 18.46
N ASP A 169 13.42 -7.92 17.19
CA ASP A 169 13.48 -7.01 16.06
C ASP A 169 12.26 -6.10 16.03
N PHE A 170 11.06 -6.64 16.19
CA PHE A 170 9.84 -5.87 16.26
C PHE A 170 9.87 -4.79 17.35
N LYS A 171 10.33 -5.14 18.56
CA LYS A 171 10.49 -4.17 19.65
C LYS A 171 11.51 -3.08 19.31
N ASN A 172 12.63 -3.45 18.70
CA ASN A 172 13.64 -2.51 18.24
C ASN A 172 13.07 -1.52 17.22
N LEU A 173 12.32 -2.03 16.24
CA LEU A 173 11.65 -1.22 15.21
C LEU A 173 10.66 -0.23 15.83
N VAL A 174 9.83 -0.69 16.76
CA VAL A 174 8.85 0.16 17.46
C VAL A 174 9.54 1.27 18.25
N ASP A 175 10.60 0.96 19.00
CA ASP A 175 11.33 1.96 19.79
C ASP A 175 11.99 3.01 18.92
N VAL A 176 12.64 2.62 17.81
CA VAL A 176 13.27 3.54 16.88
C VAL A 176 12.24 4.47 16.23
N TYR A 177 11.10 3.94 15.80
CA TYR A 177 10.07 4.74 15.13
C TYR A 177 9.36 5.71 16.08
N LEU A 178 9.07 5.28 17.31
CA LEU A 178 8.48 6.17 18.31
C LEU A 178 9.43 7.30 18.69
N ASP A 179 10.72 7.02 18.87
CA ASP A 179 11.70 8.07 19.16
C ASP A 179 11.88 9.02 17.98
N ALA A 180 11.86 8.50 16.75
CA ALA A 180 11.96 9.30 15.54
C ALA A 180 10.78 10.29 15.40
N VAL A 181 9.54 9.85 15.55
CA VAL A 181 8.37 10.71 15.33
C VAL A 181 8.13 11.69 16.47
N PHE A 182 8.43 11.32 17.74
CA PHE A 182 8.17 12.16 18.90
C PHE A 182 9.35 13.05 19.31
N HIS A 183 10.58 12.63 19.02
CA HIS A 183 11.79 13.33 19.43
C HIS A 183 12.83 13.44 18.30
N PRO A 184 12.42 13.90 17.09
CA PRO A 184 13.34 14.01 15.96
C PRO A 184 14.32 15.13 16.16
N ARG A 185 15.57 14.94 15.71
CA ARG A 185 16.60 15.97 15.77
C ARG A 185 16.42 17.08 14.74
N CYS A 186 15.68 16.85 13.68
CA CYS A 186 15.44 17.85 12.63
C CYS A 186 14.72 19.11 13.14
N MET A 187 14.12 19.09 14.33
CA MET A 187 13.54 20.28 14.95
C MET A 187 14.61 21.26 15.47
N GLU A 188 15.79 20.76 15.80
CA GLU A 188 16.92 21.54 16.29
C GLU A 188 18.02 21.72 15.25
N ASN A 189 18.03 20.89 14.21
CA ASN A 189 19.05 20.85 13.16
C ASN A 189 18.43 21.23 11.80
N GLU A 190 18.50 22.52 11.46
CA GLU A 190 18.03 23.05 10.18
C GLU A 190 18.64 22.35 8.95
N LYS A 191 19.85 21.78 9.09
CA LYS A 191 20.54 21.12 7.97
C LYS A 191 19.80 19.87 7.48
N THR A 192 19.09 19.17 8.37
CA THR A 192 18.24 18.07 7.97
C THR A 192 17.08 18.56 7.09
N PHE A 193 16.44 19.67 7.46
CA PHE A 193 15.41 20.30 6.63
C PHE A 193 15.96 20.75 5.27
N LEU A 194 17.15 21.36 5.23
CA LEU A 194 17.80 21.79 3.99
C LEU A 194 18.16 20.61 3.09
N GLN A 195 18.59 19.49 3.67
CA GLN A 195 18.93 18.27 2.94
C GLN A 195 17.69 17.58 2.39
N GLU A 196 16.69 17.31 3.25
CA GLU A 196 15.51 16.52 2.87
C GLU A 196 14.48 17.37 2.12
N GLY A 197 14.30 18.62 2.49
CA GLY A 197 13.34 19.53 1.88
C GLY A 197 13.88 20.21 0.63
N TRP A 198 14.48 21.38 0.86
CA TRP A 198 15.07 22.18 -0.22
C TRP A 198 16.10 23.18 0.29
N HIS A 199 17.06 23.56 -0.57
CA HIS A 199 18.03 24.62 -0.33
C HIS A 199 18.54 25.22 -1.64
N TYR A 200 19.18 26.40 -1.57
CA TYR A 200 19.99 26.92 -2.66
C TYR A 200 21.36 26.25 -2.66
N GLU A 201 21.76 25.65 -3.79
CA GLU A 201 23.09 25.11 -4.00
C GLU A 201 23.91 26.09 -4.85
N LEU A 202 25.09 26.48 -4.36
CA LEU A 202 26.03 27.34 -5.04
C LEU A 202 27.48 26.91 -4.70
N ASP A 203 28.25 26.45 -5.67
CA ASP A 203 29.62 25.93 -5.43
C ASP A 203 30.66 27.04 -5.38
N GLU A 204 30.48 28.12 -6.12
CA GLU A 204 31.33 29.28 -6.15
C GLU A 204 30.54 30.56 -6.40
N PRO A 205 30.97 31.73 -5.93
CA PRO A 205 30.15 32.96 -6.00
C PRO A 205 29.71 33.35 -7.43
N GLU A 206 30.49 33.00 -8.45
CA GLU A 206 30.20 33.23 -9.86
C GLU A 206 29.49 32.07 -10.54
N GLY A 207 29.35 30.93 -9.83
CA GLY A 207 28.74 29.70 -10.35
C GLY A 207 27.25 29.81 -10.61
N GLU A 208 26.66 28.74 -11.13
CA GLU A 208 25.22 28.62 -11.31
C GLU A 208 24.58 28.24 -9.97
N MET A 209 23.64 29.05 -9.51
CA MET A 209 22.83 28.74 -8.34
C MET A 209 21.61 27.88 -8.76
N THR A 210 21.31 26.81 -7.99
CA THR A 210 20.20 25.88 -8.27
C THR A 210 19.43 25.55 -6.99
N PHE A 211 18.19 25.06 -7.14
CA PHE A 211 17.48 24.41 -6.03
C PHE A 211 17.90 22.95 -5.92
N LYS A 212 18.08 22.49 -4.69
CA LYS A 212 18.37 21.09 -4.34
C LYS A 212 17.55 20.68 -3.13
N GLY A 213 17.45 19.39 -2.90
CA GLY A 213 16.77 18.75 -1.78
C GLY A 213 16.25 17.38 -2.19
N VAL A 214 16.15 16.45 -1.26
CA VAL A 214 15.70 15.07 -1.55
C VAL A 214 14.27 15.11 -2.06
N VAL A 215 13.32 15.61 -1.25
CA VAL A 215 11.90 15.70 -1.62
C VAL A 215 11.67 16.62 -2.82
N PHE A 216 12.38 17.77 -2.88
CA PHE A 216 12.30 18.66 -4.04
C PHE A 216 12.62 17.92 -5.35
N ASN A 217 13.73 17.17 -5.39
CA ASN A 217 14.14 16.44 -6.58
C ASN A 217 13.21 15.26 -6.90
N GLU A 218 12.74 14.56 -5.86
CA GLU A 218 11.77 13.48 -6.01
C GLU A 218 10.47 13.98 -6.64
N MET A 219 9.94 15.09 -6.13
CA MET A 219 8.70 15.67 -6.65
C MET A 219 8.87 16.25 -8.06
N LYS A 220 10.04 16.76 -8.44
CA LYS A 220 10.33 17.07 -9.86
C LYS A 220 10.20 15.82 -10.74
N GLY A 221 10.65 14.67 -10.24
CA GLY A 221 10.45 13.37 -10.90
C GLY A 221 8.99 12.98 -11.01
N VAL A 222 8.22 13.07 -9.93
CA VAL A 222 6.79 12.76 -9.89
C VAL A 222 6.02 13.66 -10.88
N TYR A 223 6.30 14.95 -10.90
CA TYR A 223 5.64 15.91 -11.79
C TYR A 223 6.05 15.77 -13.27
N SER A 224 7.08 15.00 -13.59
CA SER A 224 7.42 14.63 -14.95
C SER A 224 6.54 13.49 -15.52
N SER A 225 5.82 12.76 -14.67
CA SER A 225 4.90 11.68 -15.06
C SER A 225 3.52 12.22 -15.41
N PRO A 226 3.03 12.03 -16.65
CA PRO A 226 1.70 12.48 -17.03
C PRO A 226 0.57 11.84 -16.21
N ASP A 227 0.72 10.56 -15.83
CA ASP A 227 -0.26 9.87 -14.99
C ASP A 227 -0.33 10.50 -13.57
N SER A 228 0.82 10.92 -13.00
CA SER A 228 0.86 11.62 -11.71
C SER A 228 0.25 13.02 -11.78
N VAL A 229 0.52 13.74 -12.88
CA VAL A 229 -0.11 15.05 -13.14
C VAL A 229 -1.62 14.91 -13.23
N LEU A 230 -2.11 13.89 -13.96
CA LEU A 230 -3.55 13.61 -14.08
C LEU A 230 -4.20 13.36 -12.73
N ALA A 231 -3.59 12.50 -11.89
CA ALA A 231 -4.13 12.16 -10.57
C ALA A 231 -4.21 13.38 -9.65
N ARG A 232 -3.16 14.23 -9.64
CA ARG A 232 -3.13 15.48 -8.89
C ARG A 232 -4.21 16.47 -9.35
N GLU A 233 -4.28 16.74 -10.67
CA GLU A 233 -5.29 17.64 -11.24
C GLU A 233 -6.71 17.15 -10.91
N ALA A 234 -6.94 15.83 -10.97
CA ALA A 234 -8.23 15.24 -10.63
C ALA A 234 -8.58 15.44 -9.14
N GLN A 235 -7.64 15.14 -8.22
CA GLN A 235 -7.86 15.32 -6.79
C GLN A 235 -8.13 16.79 -6.45
N GLN A 236 -7.29 17.72 -6.91
CA GLN A 236 -7.43 19.13 -6.60
C GLN A 236 -8.71 19.73 -7.20
N ALA A 237 -9.10 19.28 -8.38
CA ALA A 237 -10.34 19.75 -9.02
C ALA A 237 -11.61 19.20 -8.35
N LEU A 238 -11.55 17.98 -7.79
CA LEU A 238 -12.65 17.40 -7.01
C LEU A 238 -12.81 18.07 -5.63
N PHE A 239 -11.72 18.55 -5.03
CA PHE A 239 -11.68 19.02 -3.66
C PHE A 239 -11.11 20.46 -3.52
N PRO A 240 -11.61 21.46 -4.25
CA PRO A 240 -11.00 22.79 -4.24
C PRO A 240 -11.10 23.55 -2.91
N ASP A 241 -12.00 23.15 -2.00
CA ASP A 241 -12.34 23.93 -0.81
C ASP A 241 -11.81 23.31 0.51
N ASN A 242 -10.97 22.26 0.43
CA ASN A 242 -10.41 21.62 1.63
C ASN A 242 -8.94 21.20 1.41
N THR A 243 -8.36 20.46 2.37
CA THR A 243 -6.94 20.04 2.33
C THR A 243 -6.57 19.18 1.13
N TYR A 244 -7.53 18.48 0.51
CA TYR A 244 -7.27 17.66 -0.68
C TYR A 244 -7.10 18.51 -1.96
N GLY A 245 -7.42 19.80 -1.90
CA GLY A 245 -7.17 20.77 -2.99
C GLY A 245 -5.72 21.21 -3.11
N VAL A 246 -4.83 20.73 -2.22
CA VAL A 246 -3.38 20.99 -2.27
C VAL A 246 -2.60 19.68 -2.34
N ASP A 247 -1.33 19.75 -2.70
CA ASP A 247 -0.46 18.59 -2.83
C ASP A 247 0.34 18.36 -1.53
N SER A 248 0.01 17.30 -0.79
CA SER A 248 0.73 16.92 0.43
C SER A 248 2.16 16.46 0.16
N GLY A 249 2.42 15.91 -1.03
CA GLY A 249 3.76 15.54 -1.49
C GLY A 249 4.64 16.74 -1.81
N GLY A 250 4.02 17.82 -2.26
CA GLY A 250 4.66 19.08 -2.59
C GLY A 250 4.77 19.37 -4.08
N ASP A 251 4.43 20.59 -4.46
CA ASP A 251 4.65 21.13 -5.81
C ASP A 251 6.08 21.70 -5.90
N PRO A 252 6.94 21.23 -6.82
CA PRO A 252 8.29 21.74 -6.97
C PRO A 252 8.38 23.25 -7.17
N THR A 253 7.32 23.88 -7.69
CA THR A 253 7.26 25.34 -7.84
C THR A 253 6.92 26.07 -6.54
N VAL A 254 6.38 25.36 -5.56
CA VAL A 254 5.91 25.89 -4.26
C VAL A 254 6.81 25.42 -3.10
N ILE A 255 7.40 24.23 -3.16
CA ILE A 255 8.30 23.69 -2.14
C ILE A 255 9.33 24.74 -1.67
N PRO A 256 9.99 25.55 -2.57
CA PRO A 256 10.96 26.56 -2.15
C PRO A 256 10.37 27.79 -1.44
N ASP A 257 9.07 27.79 -1.12
CA ASP A 257 8.45 28.80 -0.25
C ASP A 257 8.40 28.38 1.22
N LEU A 258 8.65 27.07 1.51
CA LEU A 258 8.61 26.53 2.87
C LEU A 258 9.79 27.02 3.69
N SER A 259 9.49 27.62 4.83
CA SER A 259 10.48 28.03 5.83
C SER A 259 10.71 26.95 6.89
N PHE A 260 11.89 26.99 7.54
CA PHE A 260 12.21 26.11 8.66
C PHE A 260 11.30 26.34 9.88
N GLU A 261 10.85 27.57 10.08
CA GLU A 261 9.90 27.92 11.13
C GLU A 261 8.56 27.24 10.93
N GLU A 262 7.97 27.32 9.74
CA GLU A 262 6.71 26.64 9.40
C GLU A 262 6.86 25.11 9.52
N PHE A 263 8.00 24.56 9.12
CA PHE A 263 8.32 23.15 9.27
C PHE A 263 8.30 22.71 10.75
N LYS A 264 8.91 23.48 11.66
CA LYS A 264 8.89 23.20 13.11
C LYS A 264 7.49 23.35 13.71
N GLU A 265 6.76 24.39 13.29
CA GLU A 265 5.39 24.64 13.77
C GLU A 265 4.45 23.49 13.36
N PHE A 266 4.59 22.99 12.15
CA PHE A 266 3.77 21.87 11.67
C PHE A 266 4.02 20.58 12.45
N HIS A 267 5.28 20.20 12.65
CA HIS A 267 5.63 19.07 13.52
C HIS A 267 5.10 19.31 14.92
N GLY A 268 5.42 20.46 15.51
CA GLY A 268 4.96 20.85 16.83
C GLY A 268 3.43 20.81 16.95
N LYS A 269 2.66 21.07 15.90
CA LYS A 269 1.19 21.02 15.91
C LYS A 269 0.67 19.58 15.80
N PHE A 270 1.15 18.79 14.84
CA PHE A 270 0.50 17.56 14.45
C PHE A 270 1.17 16.28 14.99
N TYR A 271 2.48 16.28 15.24
CA TYR A 271 3.23 15.10 15.74
C TYR A 271 3.17 15.05 17.28
N HIS A 272 1.98 14.84 17.78
CA HIS A 272 1.71 14.79 19.23
C HIS A 272 0.85 13.57 19.55
N PRO A 273 1.07 12.90 20.71
CA PRO A 273 0.27 11.76 21.12
C PRO A 273 -1.25 11.97 21.07
N SER A 274 -1.72 13.19 21.42
CA SER A 274 -3.16 13.52 21.37
C SER A 274 -3.77 13.51 19.94
N ASN A 275 -2.94 13.49 18.90
CA ASN A 275 -3.33 13.39 17.50
C ASN A 275 -3.01 12.01 16.90
N ALA A 276 -2.37 11.14 17.67
CA ALA A 276 -1.89 9.84 17.17
C ALA A 276 -2.99 8.77 17.18
N ARG A 277 -2.99 7.93 16.16
CA ARG A 277 -3.66 6.64 16.11
C ARG A 277 -2.58 5.57 16.05
N MET A 278 -2.55 4.70 17.07
CA MET A 278 -1.51 3.67 17.20
C MET A 278 -2.12 2.29 17.02
N TRP A 279 -1.48 1.51 16.18
CA TRP A 279 -1.94 0.19 15.79
C TRP A 279 -0.93 -0.88 16.18
N PHE A 280 -1.43 -1.98 16.74
CA PHE A 280 -0.69 -3.23 16.90
C PHE A 280 -1.46 -4.41 16.34
N TYR A 281 -0.73 -5.37 15.80
CA TYR A 281 -1.26 -6.62 15.28
C TYR A 281 -0.24 -7.74 15.48
N GLY A 282 -0.68 -8.92 15.88
CA GLY A 282 0.14 -10.12 15.93
C GLY A 282 0.04 -10.90 17.25
N ASP A 283 0.97 -11.82 17.43
CA ASP A 283 1.02 -12.80 18.53
C ASP A 283 1.80 -12.34 19.77
N ASP A 284 2.31 -11.11 19.77
CA ASP A 284 3.05 -10.53 20.88
C ASP A 284 2.16 -10.07 22.05
N ASP A 285 2.75 -9.96 23.23
CA ASP A 285 2.05 -9.65 24.47
C ASP A 285 1.49 -8.22 24.50
N VAL A 286 0.20 -8.09 24.82
CA VAL A 286 -0.50 -6.79 24.86
C VAL A 286 0.03 -5.90 25.98
N GLU A 287 0.43 -6.45 27.14
CA GLU A 287 1.00 -5.67 28.24
C GLU A 287 2.33 -5.03 27.82
N GLU A 288 3.18 -5.78 27.11
CA GLU A 288 4.44 -5.25 26.59
C GLU A 288 4.23 -4.13 25.56
N ARG A 289 3.18 -4.22 24.70
CA ARG A 289 2.79 -3.15 23.79
C ARG A 289 2.49 -1.85 24.54
N LEU A 290 1.66 -1.94 25.57
CA LEU A 290 1.29 -0.78 26.39
C LEU A 290 2.49 -0.22 27.16
N GLN A 291 3.36 -1.07 27.72
CA GLN A 291 4.56 -0.65 28.42
C GLN A 291 5.51 0.13 27.52
N ILE A 292 5.74 -0.34 26.29
CA ILE A 292 6.59 0.38 25.32
C ILE A 292 5.99 1.75 25.02
N LEU A 293 4.69 1.83 24.72
CA LEU A 293 4.04 3.09 24.44
C LEU A 293 4.08 4.06 25.62
N ASP A 294 3.77 3.61 26.84
CA ASP A 294 3.77 4.48 28.02
C ASP A 294 5.16 5.09 28.29
N SER A 295 6.24 4.37 27.98
CA SER A 295 7.60 4.88 28.12
C SER A 295 7.89 6.14 27.29
N PHE A 296 7.14 6.38 26.21
CA PHE A 296 7.20 7.58 25.39
C PHE A 296 6.07 8.56 25.74
N LEU A 297 4.84 8.06 25.82
CA LEU A 297 3.65 8.90 25.94
C LEU A 297 3.57 9.63 27.30
N SER A 298 4.09 9.03 28.37
CA SER A 298 4.11 9.64 29.69
C SER A 298 4.93 10.94 29.79
N GLU A 299 5.78 11.21 28.79
CA GLU A 299 6.52 12.48 28.69
C GLU A 299 5.65 13.68 28.25
N PHE A 300 4.46 13.40 27.70
CA PHE A 300 3.58 14.42 27.12
C PHE A 300 2.35 14.68 28.00
N GLU A 301 1.80 15.90 27.88
CA GLU A 301 0.50 16.25 28.45
C GLU A 301 -0.58 16.28 27.35
N ARG A 302 -1.83 16.06 27.73
CA ARG A 302 -2.97 16.17 26.79
C ARG A 302 -3.11 17.59 26.27
N ARG A 303 -3.33 17.72 24.98
CA ARG A 303 -3.71 18.99 24.34
C ARG A 303 -4.76 18.76 23.26
N GLU A 304 -5.49 19.81 22.92
CA GLU A 304 -6.36 19.82 21.74
C GLU A 304 -5.50 20.08 20.50
N VAL A 305 -5.70 19.23 19.48
CA VAL A 305 -5.06 19.37 18.17
C VAL A 305 -6.15 19.45 17.11
N ASP A 306 -6.32 20.64 16.54
CA ASP A 306 -7.19 20.78 15.38
C ASP A 306 -6.51 20.23 14.12
N SER A 307 -6.83 18.99 13.83
CA SER A 307 -6.42 18.25 12.63
C SER A 307 -7.63 17.75 11.84
N SER A 308 -8.80 18.37 12.07
CA SER A 308 -10.04 17.98 11.39
C SER A 308 -9.94 18.20 9.88
N ILE A 309 -10.53 17.28 9.12
CA ILE A 309 -10.60 17.37 7.67
C ILE A 309 -11.98 17.90 7.29
N ALA A 310 -12.06 19.05 6.68
CA ALA A 310 -13.33 19.58 6.19
C ALA A 310 -13.83 18.73 4.99
N THR A 311 -15.17 18.57 4.90
CA THR A 311 -15.78 17.97 3.72
C THR A 311 -15.87 18.98 2.58
N GLN A 312 -15.71 18.50 1.35
CA GLN A 312 -15.95 19.27 0.14
C GLN A 312 -17.46 19.36 -0.11
N PRO A 313 -18.05 20.57 -0.18
CA PRO A 313 -19.44 20.72 -0.59
C PRO A 313 -19.67 20.27 -2.04
N PHE A 314 -20.84 19.67 -2.32
CA PHE A 314 -21.18 19.24 -3.66
C PHE A 314 -21.32 20.42 -4.61
N PHE A 315 -20.88 20.24 -5.88
CA PHE A 315 -21.07 21.22 -6.92
C PHE A 315 -22.54 21.29 -7.38
N ASP A 316 -22.96 22.48 -7.81
CA ASP A 316 -24.28 22.66 -8.40
C ASP A 316 -24.36 22.24 -9.88
N GLU A 317 -23.19 22.15 -10.56
CA GLU A 317 -23.06 21.73 -11.96
C GLU A 317 -21.69 21.06 -12.21
N PRO A 318 -21.60 20.15 -13.19
CA PRO A 318 -20.33 19.53 -13.59
C PRO A 318 -19.30 20.56 -14.03
N LYS A 319 -18.01 20.27 -13.73
CA LYS A 319 -16.87 21.13 -14.08
C LYS A 319 -15.95 20.45 -15.10
N ARG A 320 -15.19 21.27 -15.83
CA ARG A 320 -14.12 20.85 -16.73
C ARG A 320 -12.84 21.58 -16.38
N VAL A 321 -11.74 20.83 -16.30
CA VAL A 321 -10.39 21.36 -16.16
C VAL A 321 -9.59 20.94 -17.38
N VAL A 322 -8.90 21.90 -18.00
CA VAL A 322 -7.96 21.65 -19.10
C VAL A 322 -6.58 22.01 -18.59
N ALA A 323 -5.72 21.01 -18.51
CA ALA A 323 -4.36 21.13 -18.05
C ALA A 323 -3.36 20.59 -19.10
N SER A 324 -2.07 20.79 -18.84
CA SER A 324 -1.01 20.32 -19.72
C SER A 324 0.04 19.53 -18.93
N TYR A 325 0.77 18.65 -19.63
CA TYR A 325 1.92 17.96 -19.10
C TYR A 325 3.14 18.10 -20.02
N VAL A 326 4.32 17.92 -19.49
CA VAL A 326 5.57 17.98 -20.26
C VAL A 326 5.62 16.84 -21.26
N ALA A 327 5.57 17.17 -22.55
CA ALA A 327 5.67 16.21 -23.65
C ALA A 327 7.14 16.02 -24.07
N GLY A 328 7.55 14.75 -24.27
CA GLY A 328 8.84 14.40 -24.86
C GLY A 328 8.96 14.77 -26.33
N GLU A 329 10.20 14.80 -26.86
CA GLU A 329 10.45 14.94 -28.30
C GLU A 329 10.04 13.64 -29.01
N GLY A 330 9.22 13.71 -30.04
CA GLY A 330 9.10 12.64 -31.02
C GLY A 330 7.73 12.07 -31.33
N ASP A 331 6.66 12.40 -30.60
CA ASP A 331 5.35 11.85 -30.98
C ASP A 331 4.23 12.87 -30.81
N GLU A 332 3.68 13.32 -31.96
CA GLU A 332 2.75 14.44 -32.00
C GLU A 332 1.27 14.02 -32.10
N GLN A 333 1.01 12.72 -32.26
CA GLN A 333 -0.36 12.24 -32.49
C GLN A 333 -0.82 11.36 -31.31
N GLN A 334 -1.98 11.69 -30.75
CA GLN A 334 -2.74 10.84 -29.81
C GLN A 334 -2.12 10.68 -28.43
N LYS A 335 -1.90 11.76 -27.68
CA LYS A 335 -1.34 11.66 -26.32
C LYS A 335 -2.11 12.43 -25.25
N SER A 336 -3.30 12.91 -25.56
CA SER A 336 -4.14 13.50 -24.51
C SER A 336 -4.71 12.44 -23.59
N PHE A 337 -4.99 12.87 -22.36
CA PHE A 337 -5.74 12.10 -21.39
C PHE A 337 -7.10 12.75 -21.21
N VAL A 338 -8.12 11.96 -21.03
CA VAL A 338 -9.42 12.42 -20.59
C VAL A 338 -9.94 11.51 -19.49
N GLN A 339 -10.29 12.10 -18.36
CA GLN A 339 -10.77 11.37 -17.18
C GLN A 339 -11.98 12.08 -16.61
N VAL A 340 -13.03 11.32 -16.34
CA VAL A 340 -14.23 11.80 -15.65
C VAL A 340 -14.18 11.31 -14.22
N ASN A 341 -14.42 12.22 -13.28
CA ASN A 341 -14.26 12.01 -11.86
C ASN A 341 -15.54 12.43 -11.13
N TRP A 342 -15.93 11.68 -10.09
CA TRP A 342 -17.08 11.97 -9.27
C TRP A 342 -16.71 11.92 -7.78
N LEU A 343 -17.24 12.87 -7.03
CA LEU A 343 -17.33 12.78 -5.56
C LEU A 343 -18.62 12.04 -5.23
N LEU A 344 -18.54 10.91 -4.53
CA LEU A 344 -19.68 10.00 -4.40
C LEU A 344 -20.56 10.29 -3.19
N ASN A 345 -19.99 10.80 -2.10
CA ASN A 345 -20.72 11.01 -0.85
C ASN A 345 -20.17 12.23 -0.09
N ASP A 346 -20.93 12.76 0.87
CA ASP A 346 -20.55 13.89 1.72
C ASP A 346 -19.69 13.48 2.93
N GLY A 347 -19.38 12.21 3.08
CA GLY A 347 -18.55 11.61 4.11
C GLY A 347 -18.27 10.14 3.80
N PRO A 348 -17.66 9.39 4.72
CA PRO A 348 -17.49 7.94 4.58
C PRO A 348 -18.83 7.25 4.37
N PHE A 349 -18.84 6.19 3.59
CA PHE A 349 -20.02 5.32 3.48
C PHE A 349 -20.23 4.53 4.77
N ASP A 350 -21.48 4.19 5.07
CA ASP A 350 -21.75 3.10 5.98
C ASP A 350 -21.26 1.76 5.38
N GLN A 351 -21.19 0.74 6.20
CA GLN A 351 -20.53 -0.52 5.84
C GLN A 351 -21.24 -1.26 4.71
N GLU A 352 -22.57 -1.27 4.70
CA GLU A 352 -23.35 -1.91 3.64
C GLU A 352 -23.20 -1.16 2.31
N MET A 353 -23.24 0.18 2.36
CA MET A 353 -23.04 1.04 1.20
C MET A 353 -21.62 0.90 0.66
N ALA A 354 -20.59 0.89 1.51
CA ALA A 354 -19.21 0.69 1.11
C ALA A 354 -19.03 -0.63 0.34
N LEU A 355 -19.60 -1.72 0.85
CA LEU A 355 -19.62 -3.01 0.13
C LEU A 355 -20.39 -2.95 -1.18
N ALA A 356 -21.58 -2.34 -1.20
CA ALA A 356 -22.39 -2.23 -2.39
C ALA A 356 -21.68 -1.41 -3.50
N VAL A 357 -21.01 -0.32 -3.14
CA VAL A 357 -20.23 0.48 -4.08
C VAL A 357 -18.95 -0.26 -4.52
N GLY A 358 -18.29 -1.01 -3.63
CA GLY A 358 -17.19 -1.88 -4.01
C GLY A 358 -17.59 -2.99 -4.99
N PHE A 359 -18.78 -3.60 -4.82
CA PHE A 359 -19.33 -4.51 -5.82
C PHE A 359 -19.68 -3.81 -7.14
N LEU A 360 -20.22 -2.60 -7.06
CA LEU A 360 -20.52 -1.80 -8.26
C LEU A 360 -19.25 -1.48 -9.04
N ASP A 361 -18.18 -1.05 -8.38
CA ASP A 361 -16.88 -0.82 -9.02
C ASP A 361 -16.38 -2.09 -9.74
N ASN A 362 -16.40 -3.23 -9.06
CA ASN A 362 -16.02 -4.50 -9.66
C ASN A 362 -16.90 -4.90 -10.86
N LEU A 363 -18.20 -4.67 -10.79
CA LEU A 363 -19.14 -4.91 -11.89
C LEU A 363 -18.88 -4.00 -13.09
N LEU A 364 -18.46 -2.75 -12.85
CA LEU A 364 -18.17 -1.78 -13.92
C LEU A 364 -16.81 -2.02 -14.56
N MET A 365 -15.78 -2.36 -13.74
CA MET A 365 -14.36 -2.29 -14.11
C MET A 365 -13.53 -3.53 -13.75
N GLY A 366 -13.99 -4.39 -12.84
CA GLY A 366 -13.16 -5.40 -12.17
C GLY A 366 -12.69 -6.57 -13.05
N SER A 367 -13.21 -6.72 -14.26
CA SER A 367 -12.80 -7.78 -15.20
C SER A 367 -12.75 -7.27 -16.64
N PRO A 368 -12.03 -7.94 -17.55
CA PRO A 368 -12.06 -7.60 -18.97
C PRO A 368 -13.46 -7.67 -19.63
N ALA A 369 -14.39 -8.42 -19.01
CA ALA A 369 -15.77 -8.54 -19.45
C ALA A 369 -16.71 -7.53 -18.78
N ALA A 370 -16.20 -6.70 -17.87
CA ALA A 370 -16.97 -5.65 -17.22
C ALA A 370 -17.36 -4.57 -18.26
N PRO A 371 -18.65 -4.17 -18.30
CA PRO A 371 -19.19 -3.45 -19.46
C PRO A 371 -18.56 -2.08 -19.70
N LEU A 372 -18.21 -1.32 -18.68
CA LEU A 372 -17.58 -0.02 -18.86
C LEU A 372 -16.13 -0.17 -19.32
N ARG A 373 -15.41 -1.11 -18.70
CA ARG A 373 -14.04 -1.44 -19.10
C ARG A 373 -13.98 -1.93 -20.55
N MET A 374 -14.82 -2.89 -20.91
CA MET A 374 -14.88 -3.45 -22.25
C MET A 374 -15.23 -2.39 -23.30
N ALA A 375 -16.19 -1.51 -23.02
CA ALA A 375 -16.57 -0.43 -23.93
C ALA A 375 -15.38 0.50 -24.21
N LEU A 376 -14.59 0.83 -23.19
CA LEU A 376 -13.41 1.69 -23.34
C LEU A 376 -12.26 0.98 -24.09
N GLU A 377 -11.95 -0.27 -23.73
CA GLU A 377 -10.88 -1.05 -24.37
C GLU A 377 -11.18 -1.35 -25.85
N GLU A 378 -12.44 -1.66 -26.20
CA GLU A 378 -12.85 -1.98 -27.58
C GLU A 378 -13.10 -0.74 -28.45
N SER A 379 -13.19 0.45 -27.87
CA SER A 379 -13.48 1.70 -28.59
C SER A 379 -12.44 2.08 -29.64
N GLY A 380 -11.18 1.73 -29.40
CA GLY A 380 -10.04 2.18 -30.19
C GLY A 380 -9.78 3.69 -30.11
N LEU A 381 -10.40 4.41 -29.16
CA LEU A 381 -10.25 5.87 -29.00
C LEU A 381 -9.01 6.28 -28.20
N GLY A 382 -8.39 5.34 -27.48
CA GLY A 382 -7.19 5.56 -26.67
C GLY A 382 -6.32 4.33 -26.60
N GLU A 383 -5.16 4.47 -25.94
CA GLU A 383 -4.16 3.40 -25.78
C GLU A 383 -4.40 2.56 -24.52
N ALA A 384 -4.86 3.18 -23.45
CA ALA A 384 -5.08 2.50 -22.15
C ALA A 384 -6.11 3.26 -21.31
N ILE A 385 -6.76 2.51 -20.41
CA ILE A 385 -7.64 3.06 -19.39
C ILE A 385 -6.81 3.81 -18.33
N VAL A 386 -7.33 4.95 -17.89
CA VAL A 386 -6.88 5.72 -16.73
C VAL A 386 -8.03 5.91 -15.75
N GLY A 387 -7.70 6.35 -14.53
CA GLY A 387 -8.64 6.43 -13.43
C GLY A 387 -8.51 5.20 -12.52
N TRP A 388 -8.74 5.42 -11.25
CA TRP A 388 -8.53 4.40 -10.20
C TRP A 388 -9.79 3.58 -9.89
N GLY A 389 -10.93 3.83 -10.56
CA GLY A 389 -12.22 3.30 -10.15
C GLY A 389 -12.66 3.94 -8.83
N LEU A 390 -13.10 3.12 -7.88
CA LEU A 390 -13.45 3.55 -6.53
C LEU A 390 -12.19 3.86 -5.69
N GLU A 391 -12.16 5.05 -5.07
CA GLU A 391 -11.23 5.44 -4.02
C GLU A 391 -12.03 5.78 -2.77
N ASP A 392 -11.82 5.04 -1.68
CA ASP A 392 -12.55 5.17 -0.41
C ASP A 392 -11.64 5.33 0.83
N GLU A 393 -10.34 5.61 0.61
CA GLU A 393 -9.37 5.85 1.69
C GLU A 393 -9.39 7.30 2.19
N LEU A 394 -9.93 8.24 1.43
CA LEU A 394 -10.14 9.63 1.83
C LEU A 394 -11.46 9.79 2.61
N ARG A 395 -11.62 10.94 3.27
CA ARG A 395 -12.85 11.23 4.02
C ARG A 395 -14.12 11.11 3.18
N GLN A 396 -14.04 11.48 1.91
CA GLN A 396 -15.14 11.41 0.95
C GLN A 396 -14.72 10.52 -0.23
N PRO A 397 -15.47 9.45 -0.51
CA PRO A 397 -15.12 8.52 -1.56
C PRO A 397 -15.32 9.12 -2.95
N THR A 398 -14.47 8.71 -3.89
CA THR A 398 -14.49 9.16 -5.28
C THR A 398 -14.52 7.99 -6.25
N PHE A 399 -14.91 8.28 -7.50
CA PHE A 399 -14.81 7.33 -8.61
C PHE A 399 -14.23 8.05 -9.81
N ALA A 400 -13.31 7.40 -10.52
CA ALA A 400 -12.64 8.00 -11.67
C ALA A 400 -12.41 6.98 -12.79
N ILE A 401 -12.67 7.39 -14.03
CA ILE A 401 -12.47 6.56 -15.22
C ILE A 401 -12.19 7.41 -16.45
N GLY A 402 -11.33 6.92 -17.34
CA GLY A 402 -11.00 7.62 -18.57
C GLY A 402 -10.07 6.82 -19.49
N LEU A 403 -9.51 7.49 -20.48
CA LEU A 403 -8.52 6.94 -21.40
C LEU A 403 -7.31 7.87 -21.52
N LYS A 404 -6.14 7.30 -21.74
CA LYS A 404 -4.93 7.97 -22.19
C LYS A 404 -4.56 7.55 -23.60
N GLY A 405 -3.69 8.33 -24.26
CA GLY A 405 -3.33 8.12 -25.64
C GLY A 405 -4.46 8.50 -26.61
N VAL A 406 -5.26 9.49 -26.23
CA VAL A 406 -6.45 9.93 -26.98
C VAL A 406 -6.08 11.06 -27.94
N ALA A 407 -6.58 11.01 -29.21
CA ALA A 407 -6.48 12.15 -30.10
C ALA A 407 -7.36 13.30 -29.56
N LYS A 408 -6.85 14.54 -29.65
CA LYS A 408 -7.53 15.69 -29.04
C LYS A 408 -8.96 15.86 -29.56
N GLU A 409 -9.21 15.60 -30.86
CA GLU A 409 -10.52 15.61 -31.48
C GLU A 409 -11.47 14.51 -31.03
N ASP A 410 -10.95 13.45 -30.42
CA ASP A 410 -11.70 12.29 -29.93
C ASP A 410 -12.09 12.38 -28.45
N ILE A 411 -11.55 13.35 -27.71
CA ILE A 411 -11.88 13.59 -26.29
C ILE A 411 -13.40 13.60 -26.03
N PRO A 412 -14.22 14.39 -26.82
CA PRO A 412 -15.67 14.37 -26.60
C PRO A 412 -16.34 13.02 -26.92
N LYS A 413 -15.71 12.18 -27.75
CA LYS A 413 -16.22 10.83 -28.03
C LYS A 413 -16.00 9.88 -26.85
N VAL A 414 -14.86 10.02 -26.18
CA VAL A 414 -14.56 9.22 -24.97
C VAL A 414 -15.54 9.57 -23.85
N GLU A 415 -15.76 10.85 -23.59
CA GLU A 415 -16.73 11.31 -22.59
C GLU A 415 -18.12 10.75 -22.88
N LYS A 416 -18.59 10.95 -24.13
CA LYS A 416 -19.88 10.43 -24.55
C LYS A 416 -19.97 8.91 -24.44
N LEU A 417 -18.90 8.17 -24.72
CA LEU A 417 -18.84 6.72 -24.57
C LEU A 417 -19.03 6.31 -23.11
N ILE A 418 -18.36 7.01 -22.18
CA ILE A 418 -18.50 6.76 -20.74
C ILE A 418 -19.95 7.01 -20.31
N GLU A 419 -20.51 8.18 -20.64
CA GLU A 419 -21.88 8.57 -20.30
C GLU A 419 -22.92 7.62 -20.90
N ASP A 420 -22.83 7.31 -22.20
CA ASP A 420 -23.77 6.42 -22.89
C ASP A 420 -23.69 5.00 -22.31
N THR A 421 -22.48 4.52 -21.96
CA THR A 421 -22.30 3.19 -21.37
C THR A 421 -22.90 3.12 -19.97
N ILE A 422 -22.63 4.11 -19.12
CA ILE A 422 -23.21 4.19 -17.76
C ILE A 422 -24.74 4.29 -17.86
N ALA A 423 -25.29 5.12 -18.76
CA ALA A 423 -26.72 5.24 -18.97
C ALA A 423 -27.36 3.94 -19.48
N LYS A 424 -26.67 3.21 -20.37
CA LYS A 424 -27.11 1.90 -20.85
C LYS A 424 -27.16 0.88 -19.72
N ILE A 425 -26.09 0.80 -18.90
CA ILE A 425 -26.06 -0.12 -17.75
C ILE A 425 -27.18 0.23 -16.75
N ALA A 426 -27.42 1.52 -16.50
CA ALA A 426 -28.50 1.98 -15.63
C ALA A 426 -29.90 1.68 -16.18
N ALA A 427 -30.06 1.47 -17.49
CA ALA A 427 -31.32 1.11 -18.14
C ALA A 427 -31.54 -0.42 -18.21
N GLU A 428 -30.47 -1.17 -18.47
CA GLU A 428 -30.53 -2.63 -18.72
C GLU A 428 -30.22 -3.46 -17.47
N GLY A 429 -29.50 -2.89 -16.48
CA GLY A 429 -28.98 -3.59 -15.31
C GLY A 429 -27.83 -4.54 -15.64
N PHE A 430 -27.37 -5.27 -14.62
CA PHE A 430 -26.38 -6.33 -14.78
C PHE A 430 -27.03 -7.70 -14.90
N THR A 431 -26.42 -8.61 -15.63
CA THR A 431 -26.86 -9.99 -15.66
C THR A 431 -26.60 -10.66 -14.32
N GLN A 432 -27.46 -11.63 -13.93
CA GLN A 432 -27.27 -12.37 -12.69
C GLN A 432 -25.90 -13.08 -12.65
N ALA A 433 -25.44 -13.60 -13.78
CA ALA A 433 -24.12 -14.23 -13.87
C ALA A 433 -22.96 -13.27 -13.58
N ALA A 434 -23.07 -11.99 -14.00
CA ALA A 434 -22.06 -10.97 -13.68
C ALA A 434 -22.08 -10.63 -12.17
N ILE A 435 -23.28 -10.48 -11.59
CA ILE A 435 -23.44 -10.25 -10.15
C ILE A 435 -22.86 -11.42 -9.35
N ASP A 436 -23.21 -12.65 -9.68
CA ASP A 436 -22.70 -13.85 -9.00
C ASP A 436 -21.16 -13.95 -9.09
N SER A 437 -20.60 -13.62 -10.27
CA SER A 437 -19.16 -13.61 -10.47
C SER A 437 -18.47 -12.54 -9.61
N SER A 438 -19.02 -11.33 -9.57
CA SER A 438 -18.48 -10.23 -8.74
C SER A 438 -18.53 -10.58 -7.25
N VAL A 439 -19.69 -11.09 -6.79
CA VAL A 439 -19.87 -11.53 -5.40
C VAL A 439 -18.84 -12.59 -5.02
N ASN A 440 -18.69 -13.63 -5.86
CA ASN A 440 -17.74 -14.69 -5.59
C ASN A 440 -16.28 -14.17 -5.55
N THR A 441 -15.92 -13.27 -6.46
CA THR A 441 -14.56 -12.71 -6.54
C THR A 441 -14.23 -11.87 -5.31
N ILE A 442 -15.13 -10.95 -4.94
CA ILE A 442 -14.89 -10.05 -3.79
C ILE A 442 -14.97 -10.84 -2.48
N GLU A 443 -15.97 -11.70 -2.30
CA GLU A 443 -16.06 -12.54 -1.10
C GLU A 443 -14.82 -13.42 -0.95
N PHE A 444 -14.36 -14.05 -2.03
CA PHE A 444 -13.13 -14.82 -2.02
C PHE A 444 -11.93 -13.96 -1.58
N SER A 445 -11.78 -12.77 -2.16
CA SER A 445 -10.68 -11.86 -1.83
C SER A 445 -10.73 -11.43 -0.36
N MET A 446 -11.91 -11.11 0.19
CA MET A 446 -12.08 -10.73 1.59
C MET A 446 -11.73 -11.88 2.55
N ARG A 447 -12.18 -13.11 2.23
CA ARG A 447 -11.93 -14.30 3.06
C ARG A 447 -10.51 -14.79 2.98
N GLU A 448 -9.93 -14.82 1.78
CA GLU A 448 -8.54 -15.22 1.56
C GLU A 448 -7.57 -14.22 2.21
N ASN A 449 -7.92 -12.93 2.17
CA ASN A 449 -7.09 -11.84 2.69
C ASN A 449 -5.61 -12.00 2.29
N ASN A 450 -5.39 -12.37 1.02
CA ASN A 450 -4.05 -12.54 0.47
C ASN A 450 -3.47 -11.18 0.11
N THR A 451 -2.59 -10.69 0.93
CA THR A 451 -1.92 -9.40 0.77
C THR A 451 -0.58 -9.50 0.04
N GLY A 452 -0.23 -10.71 -0.45
CA GLY A 452 1.05 -10.96 -1.12
C GLY A 452 2.23 -10.75 -0.17
N ARG A 453 3.13 -9.82 -0.53
CA ARG A 453 4.28 -9.45 0.32
C ARG A 453 3.95 -8.38 1.36
N PHE A 454 2.78 -7.79 1.28
CA PHE A 454 2.34 -6.76 2.20
C PHE A 454 1.88 -7.41 3.52
N PRO A 455 2.35 -6.97 4.70
CA PRO A 455 1.91 -7.56 5.96
C PRO A 455 0.40 -7.46 6.14
N ARG A 456 -0.24 -8.55 6.59
CA ARG A 456 -1.69 -8.56 6.86
C ARG A 456 -2.08 -7.50 7.87
N GLY A 457 -1.29 -7.36 8.94
CA GLY A 457 -1.54 -6.35 9.97
C GLY A 457 -1.53 -4.92 9.43
N LEU A 458 -0.67 -4.63 8.44
CA LEU A 458 -0.64 -3.33 7.78
C LEU A 458 -1.87 -3.10 6.89
N SER A 459 -2.30 -4.11 6.13
CA SER A 459 -3.53 -4.02 5.33
C SER A 459 -4.76 -3.75 6.20
N LEU A 460 -4.86 -4.42 7.35
CA LEU A 460 -5.95 -4.21 8.30
C LEU A 460 -5.87 -2.83 8.98
N MET A 461 -4.65 -2.34 9.26
CA MET A 461 -4.43 -0.98 9.77
C MET A 461 -4.98 0.07 8.81
N LEU A 462 -4.57 0.03 7.55
CA LEU A 462 -5.02 0.99 6.54
C LEU A 462 -6.54 0.96 6.36
N ARG A 463 -7.13 -0.23 6.37
CA ARG A 463 -8.58 -0.39 6.34
C ARG A 463 -9.27 0.21 7.57
N SER A 464 -8.72 0.04 8.77
CA SER A 464 -9.27 0.63 9.99
C SER A 464 -9.15 2.16 10.00
N LEU A 465 -8.07 2.70 9.45
CA LEU A 465 -7.81 4.14 9.37
C LEU A 465 -8.84 4.87 8.50
N SER A 466 -9.44 4.23 7.49
CA SER A 466 -10.47 4.85 6.63
C SER A 466 -11.73 5.29 7.40
N ALA A 467 -11.97 4.72 8.57
CA ALA A 467 -13.01 5.17 9.49
C ALA A 467 -12.43 5.93 10.70
N TRP A 468 -11.35 5.40 11.29
CA TRP A 468 -10.79 5.89 12.55
C TRP A 468 -10.29 7.34 12.49
N LEU A 469 -9.72 7.74 11.36
CA LEU A 469 -9.22 9.09 11.15
C LEU A 469 -10.33 10.15 11.05
N TYR A 470 -11.56 9.71 10.81
CA TYR A 470 -12.73 10.58 10.64
C TYR A 470 -13.77 10.35 11.73
N GLU A 471 -13.32 9.99 12.95
CA GLU A 471 -14.11 9.76 14.15
C GLU A 471 -15.13 8.61 14.04
N GLY A 472 -14.96 7.73 13.03
CA GLY A 472 -15.73 6.50 12.88
C GLY A 472 -15.19 5.35 13.75
N ASP A 473 -15.93 4.26 13.81
CA ASP A 473 -15.53 3.04 14.52
C ASP A 473 -14.42 2.30 13.75
N PRO A 474 -13.19 2.18 14.29
CA PRO A 474 -12.07 1.54 13.59
C PRO A 474 -12.24 0.03 13.37
N VAL A 475 -13.13 -0.63 14.13
CA VAL A 475 -13.39 -2.07 13.99
C VAL A 475 -14.41 -2.34 12.91
N MET A 476 -15.28 -1.38 12.62
CA MET A 476 -16.35 -1.53 11.63
C MET A 476 -15.82 -1.97 10.25
N PRO A 477 -14.77 -1.39 9.65
CA PRO A 477 -14.27 -1.80 8.34
C PRO A 477 -13.67 -3.21 8.32
N LEU A 478 -13.38 -3.79 9.48
CA LEU A 478 -12.85 -5.15 9.61
C LEU A 478 -13.95 -6.22 9.59
N ARG A 479 -15.19 -5.84 9.89
CA ARG A 479 -16.34 -6.75 9.91
C ARG A 479 -17.05 -6.74 8.59
N PHE A 480 -17.05 -7.84 7.87
CA PHE A 480 -17.70 -7.90 6.57
C PHE A 480 -18.79 -8.98 6.47
N GLU A 481 -18.82 -9.95 7.38
CA GLU A 481 -19.74 -11.10 7.27
C GLU A 481 -21.21 -10.69 7.33
N GLU A 482 -21.59 -9.88 8.34
CA GLU A 482 -22.96 -9.45 8.51
C GLU A 482 -23.43 -8.50 7.40
N PRO A 483 -22.70 -7.41 7.07
CA PRO A 483 -23.05 -6.52 5.96
C PRO A 483 -23.10 -7.25 4.60
N LEU A 484 -22.18 -8.18 4.36
CA LEU A 484 -22.19 -9.01 3.16
C LEU A 484 -23.44 -9.89 3.09
N ALA A 485 -23.85 -10.51 4.21
CA ALA A 485 -25.06 -11.33 4.25
C ALA A 485 -26.32 -10.49 3.99
N GLN A 486 -26.39 -9.29 4.60
CA GLN A 486 -27.50 -8.34 4.39
C GLN A 486 -27.55 -7.87 2.94
N LEU A 487 -26.42 -7.50 2.36
CA LEU A 487 -26.35 -7.09 0.96
C LEU A 487 -26.74 -8.22 0.00
N LYS A 488 -26.32 -9.47 0.25
CA LYS A 488 -26.73 -10.65 -0.53
C LYS A 488 -28.24 -10.89 -0.44
N GLU A 489 -28.84 -10.72 0.73
CA GLU A 489 -30.27 -10.84 0.91
C GLU A 489 -31.05 -9.75 0.13
N ARG A 490 -30.53 -8.52 0.10
CA ARG A 490 -31.10 -7.43 -0.71
C ARG A 490 -30.98 -7.70 -2.19
N MET A 491 -29.79 -8.10 -2.69
CA MET A 491 -29.58 -8.45 -4.10
C MET A 491 -30.47 -9.58 -4.60
N ALA A 492 -30.89 -10.49 -3.70
CA ALA A 492 -31.84 -11.56 -4.05
C ALA A 492 -33.27 -11.07 -4.19
N LYS A 493 -33.61 -9.89 -3.66
CA LYS A 493 -34.97 -9.35 -3.61
C LYS A 493 -35.21 -8.17 -4.52
N GLU A 494 -34.17 -7.37 -4.77
CA GLU A 494 -34.26 -6.10 -5.47
C GLU A 494 -32.99 -5.82 -6.29
N ASP A 495 -33.13 -4.93 -7.26
CA ASP A 495 -31.98 -4.38 -7.98
C ASP A 495 -31.30 -3.32 -7.12
N VAL A 496 -30.12 -3.65 -6.59
CA VAL A 496 -29.33 -2.77 -5.74
C VAL A 496 -28.47 -1.79 -6.57
N PHE A 497 -27.96 -2.25 -7.71
CA PHE A 497 -26.90 -1.53 -8.43
C PHE A 497 -27.42 -0.44 -9.37
N THR A 498 -28.53 -0.66 -10.07
CA THR A 498 -29.10 0.36 -10.95
C THR A 498 -29.45 1.67 -10.22
N PRO A 499 -30.10 1.65 -9.04
CA PRO A 499 -30.32 2.87 -8.26
C PRO A 499 -29.01 3.57 -7.82
N LEU A 500 -27.98 2.79 -7.49
CA LEU A 500 -26.67 3.35 -7.13
C LEU A 500 -26.00 4.06 -8.31
N ILE A 501 -26.00 3.45 -9.51
CA ILE A 501 -25.46 4.09 -10.71
C ILE A 501 -26.18 5.41 -10.97
N LYS A 502 -27.50 5.43 -10.91
CA LYS A 502 -28.30 6.64 -11.12
C LYS A 502 -27.92 7.74 -10.14
N LYS A 503 -27.92 7.41 -8.84
CA LYS A 503 -27.61 8.36 -7.76
C LYS A 503 -26.18 8.86 -7.80
N LEU A 504 -25.21 7.94 -7.94
CA LEU A 504 -23.80 8.24 -7.73
C LEU A 504 -23.09 8.78 -8.97
N LEU A 505 -23.53 8.40 -10.19
CA LEU A 505 -22.85 8.74 -11.43
C LEU A 505 -23.70 9.62 -12.36
N ILE A 506 -25.01 9.31 -12.56
CA ILE A 506 -25.83 10.01 -13.56
C ILE A 506 -26.42 11.31 -13.01
N GLU A 507 -27.02 11.27 -11.82
CA GLU A 507 -27.69 12.41 -11.19
C GLU A 507 -26.72 13.27 -10.39
N ASN A 508 -25.50 12.79 -10.20
CA ASN A 508 -24.48 13.44 -9.41
C ASN A 508 -23.85 14.59 -10.20
N LYS A 509 -24.03 15.81 -9.70
CA LYS A 509 -23.47 17.02 -10.29
C LYS A 509 -22.04 17.32 -9.87
N HIS A 510 -21.54 16.68 -8.81
CA HIS A 510 -20.16 16.78 -8.41
C HIS A 510 -19.29 15.88 -9.29
N GLN A 511 -19.19 16.29 -10.53
CA GLN A 511 -18.46 15.63 -11.61
C GLN A 511 -17.42 16.60 -12.15
N VAL A 512 -16.20 16.11 -12.37
CA VAL A 512 -15.11 16.88 -12.97
C VAL A 512 -14.50 16.08 -14.12
N THR A 513 -14.54 16.64 -15.32
CA THR A 513 -13.76 16.11 -16.44
C THR A 513 -12.40 16.79 -16.49
N ILE A 514 -11.33 15.99 -16.44
CA ILE A 514 -9.96 16.44 -16.67
C ILE A 514 -9.57 16.13 -18.10
N GLU A 515 -9.16 17.16 -18.83
CA GLU A 515 -8.51 17.07 -20.13
C GLU A 515 -7.05 17.46 -19.95
N LEU A 516 -6.12 16.48 -20.09
CA LEU A 516 -4.69 16.72 -19.94
C LEU A 516 -3.99 16.58 -21.29
N ASN A 517 -3.41 17.68 -21.77
CA ASN A 517 -2.82 17.77 -23.10
C ASN A 517 -1.29 17.81 -23.08
N PRO A 518 -0.60 17.22 -24.08
CA PRO A 518 0.85 17.33 -24.17
C PRO A 518 1.27 18.76 -24.55
N ASP A 519 2.27 19.32 -23.85
CA ASP A 519 2.88 20.61 -24.20
C ASP A 519 4.41 20.46 -24.25
N LYS A 520 4.97 20.65 -25.44
CA LYS A 520 6.43 20.58 -25.71
C LYS A 520 7.20 21.79 -25.18
N GLN A 521 6.51 22.91 -24.96
CA GLN A 521 7.17 24.13 -24.45
C GLN A 521 7.16 24.20 -22.94
N MET A 522 6.34 23.39 -22.29
CA MET A 522 6.14 23.43 -20.83
C MET A 522 7.45 23.19 -20.07
N ALA A 523 8.26 22.18 -20.46
CA ALA A 523 9.55 21.91 -19.82
C ALA A 523 10.47 23.14 -19.81
N LYS A 524 10.59 23.77 -20.97
CA LYS A 524 11.41 24.98 -21.10
C LYS A 524 10.82 26.15 -20.30
N ALA A 525 9.50 26.31 -20.33
CA ALA A 525 8.85 27.39 -19.59
C ALA A 525 9.04 27.21 -18.07
N GLN A 526 8.96 25.98 -17.56
CA GLN A 526 9.23 25.66 -16.16
C GLN A 526 10.69 25.94 -15.78
N GLU A 527 11.64 25.49 -16.61
CA GLU A 527 13.07 25.76 -16.41
C GLU A 527 13.38 27.25 -16.42
N ASP A 528 12.86 28.01 -17.41
CA ASP A 528 13.05 29.44 -17.51
C ASP A 528 12.43 30.18 -16.31
N ALA A 529 11.28 29.74 -15.80
CA ALA A 529 10.65 30.29 -14.60
C ALA A 529 11.47 30.02 -13.33
N GLU A 530 11.99 28.79 -13.16
CA GLU A 530 12.87 28.42 -12.05
C GLU A 530 14.16 29.27 -12.06
N LYS A 531 14.81 29.38 -13.23
CA LYS A 531 16.00 30.22 -13.40
C LYS A 531 15.74 31.71 -13.12
N ALA A 532 14.61 32.23 -13.58
CA ALA A 532 14.21 33.60 -13.29
C ALA A 532 13.97 33.86 -11.79
N ARG A 533 13.34 32.89 -11.09
CA ARG A 533 13.15 32.94 -9.64
C ARG A 533 14.48 32.96 -8.89
N ILE A 534 15.40 32.08 -9.26
CA ILE A 534 16.74 31.97 -8.65
C ILE A 534 17.55 33.24 -8.94
N ALA A 535 17.53 33.75 -10.20
CA ALA A 535 18.24 34.97 -10.59
C ALA A 535 17.74 36.18 -9.78
N LYS A 536 16.44 36.34 -9.61
CA LYS A 536 15.85 37.40 -8.80
C LYS A 536 16.29 37.33 -7.33
N TYR A 537 16.36 36.13 -6.75
CA TYR A 537 16.88 35.94 -5.39
C TYR A 537 18.34 36.34 -5.29
N ARG A 538 19.17 35.85 -6.21
CA ARG A 538 20.62 36.13 -6.27
C ARG A 538 20.92 37.64 -6.44
N GLU A 539 20.15 38.34 -7.27
CA GLU A 539 20.29 39.81 -7.47
C GLU A 539 20.08 40.61 -6.17
N GLY A 540 19.30 40.03 -5.23
CA GLY A 540 19.04 40.64 -3.92
C GLY A 540 20.15 40.42 -2.88
N LEU A 541 21.10 39.51 -3.16
CA LEU A 541 22.14 39.13 -2.21
C LEU A 541 23.40 40.03 -2.32
N SER A 542 23.95 40.38 -1.18
CA SER A 542 25.31 40.98 -1.12
C SER A 542 26.38 39.93 -1.40
N PRO A 543 27.65 40.36 -1.72
CA PRO A 543 28.76 39.42 -1.88
C PRO A 543 28.99 38.55 -0.65
N GLU A 544 28.82 39.08 0.56
CA GLU A 544 28.98 38.36 1.82
C GLU A 544 27.87 37.30 1.99
N GLU A 545 26.65 37.59 1.56
CA GLU A 545 25.52 36.60 1.58
C GLU A 545 25.72 35.49 0.54
N LEU A 546 26.32 35.80 -0.63
CA LEU A 546 26.67 34.78 -1.62
C LEU A 546 27.78 33.83 -1.07
N GLU A 547 28.81 34.39 -0.43
CA GLU A 547 29.85 33.58 0.23
C GLU A 547 29.23 32.69 1.33
N LYS A 548 28.19 33.18 2.04
CA LYS A 548 27.47 32.38 3.03
C LYS A 548 26.76 31.21 2.40
N VAL A 549 26.06 31.40 1.27
CA VAL A 549 25.40 30.31 0.53
C VAL A 549 26.42 29.26 0.07
N VAL A 550 27.60 29.68 -0.44
CA VAL A 550 28.68 28.77 -0.80
C VAL A 550 29.14 27.95 0.40
N ALA A 551 29.37 28.60 1.54
CA ALA A 551 29.82 27.93 2.76
C ALA A 551 28.75 26.95 3.31
N GLU A 552 27.47 27.29 3.22
CA GLU A 552 26.35 26.40 3.57
C GLU A 552 26.28 25.18 2.65
N THR A 553 26.50 25.40 1.33
CA THR A 553 26.58 24.31 0.33
C THR A 553 27.73 23.35 0.64
N GLU A 554 28.94 23.89 0.88
CA GLU A 554 30.11 23.08 1.22
C GLU A 554 29.90 22.29 2.52
N GLU A 555 29.26 22.90 3.51
CA GLU A 555 29.01 22.26 4.79
C GLU A 555 27.96 21.15 4.65
N LEU A 556 26.87 21.35 3.88
CA LEU A 556 25.89 20.31 3.60
C LEU A 556 26.52 19.11 2.89
N LYS A 557 27.32 19.36 1.83
CA LYS A 557 28.06 18.31 1.12
C LYS A 557 29.02 17.56 2.06
N ARG A 558 29.77 18.28 2.88
CA ARG A 558 30.66 17.68 3.89
C ARG A 558 29.90 16.83 4.90
N LEU A 559 28.73 17.27 5.35
CA LEU A 559 27.91 16.53 6.27
C LEU A 559 27.36 15.24 5.62
N GLN A 560 26.95 15.28 4.36
CA GLN A 560 26.48 14.12 3.63
C GLN A 560 27.58 13.07 3.45
N GLU A 561 28.80 13.50 3.09
CA GLU A 561 29.93 12.62 2.82
C GLU A 561 30.63 12.08 4.09
N THR A 562 30.51 12.78 5.23
CA THR A 562 31.18 12.36 6.47
C THR A 562 30.42 11.19 7.12
N PRO A 563 30.96 9.97 7.24
CA PRO A 563 30.27 8.86 7.88
C PRO A 563 30.05 9.13 9.38
N ASP A 564 29.00 8.54 9.95
CA ASP A 564 28.80 8.52 11.40
C ASP A 564 29.92 7.76 12.09
N THR A 565 30.26 8.18 13.33
CA THR A 565 31.33 7.51 14.08
C THR A 565 30.88 6.14 14.57
N PRO A 566 31.80 5.17 14.76
CA PRO A 566 31.46 3.86 15.30
C PRO A 566 30.73 3.93 16.64
N GLU A 567 31.07 4.92 17.47
CA GLU A 567 30.43 5.14 18.77
C GLU A 567 28.98 5.63 18.61
N ALA A 568 28.71 6.46 17.62
CA ALA A 568 27.35 6.92 17.30
C ALA A 568 26.51 5.76 16.71
N LEU A 569 27.08 4.98 15.80
CA LEU A 569 26.42 3.81 15.21
C LEU A 569 26.08 2.74 16.25
N ALA A 570 26.86 2.63 17.33
CA ALA A 570 26.62 1.66 18.39
C ALA A 570 25.31 1.89 19.18
N CYS A 571 24.65 3.06 19.02
CA CYS A 571 23.36 3.29 19.65
C CYS A 571 22.22 2.54 18.95
N VAL A 572 22.36 2.19 17.66
CA VAL A 572 21.32 1.49 16.89
C VAL A 572 21.17 0.06 17.42
N PRO A 573 19.94 -0.36 17.77
CA PRO A 573 19.74 -1.69 18.29
C PRO A 573 20.01 -2.74 17.21
N THR A 574 20.75 -3.78 17.58
CA THR A 574 21.11 -4.88 16.70
C THR A 574 20.66 -6.20 17.31
N LEU A 575 20.36 -7.17 16.44
CA LEU A 575 20.01 -8.52 16.88
C LEU A 575 21.27 -9.31 17.26
N ALA A 576 21.19 -10.01 18.40
CA ALA A 576 22.14 -11.02 18.76
C ALA A 576 21.77 -12.37 18.12
N ILE A 577 22.73 -13.28 17.94
CA ILE A 577 22.46 -14.64 17.45
C ILE A 577 21.46 -15.38 18.35
N SER A 578 21.43 -15.03 19.66
CA SER A 578 20.45 -15.59 20.62
C SER A 578 18.99 -15.21 20.31
N ASP A 579 18.77 -14.11 19.61
CA ASP A 579 17.45 -13.61 19.29
C ASP A 579 16.86 -14.29 18.03
N ILE A 580 17.70 -15.05 17.34
CA ILE A 580 17.30 -15.84 16.17
C ILE A 580 16.89 -17.24 16.64
N PRO A 581 15.72 -17.77 16.21
CA PRO A 581 15.32 -19.14 16.50
C PRO A 581 16.39 -20.15 16.08
N LYS A 582 16.78 -21.05 17.00
CA LYS A 582 17.82 -22.07 16.75
C LYS A 582 17.38 -23.17 15.78
N GLU A 583 16.09 -23.39 15.71
CA GLU A 583 15.50 -24.45 14.90
C GLU A 583 14.71 -23.84 13.75
N ALA A 584 14.85 -24.42 12.56
CA ALA A 584 14.03 -24.04 11.42
C ALA A 584 12.57 -24.44 11.70
N LYS A 585 11.64 -23.57 11.33
CA LYS A 585 10.21 -23.86 11.40
C LYS A 585 9.89 -24.99 10.42
N ASN A 586 9.49 -26.13 10.96
CA ASN A 586 9.05 -27.27 10.15
C ASN A 586 7.53 -27.28 10.11
N ILE A 587 6.95 -27.29 8.92
CA ILE A 587 5.52 -27.49 8.75
C ILE A 587 5.23 -28.97 9.00
N PRO A 588 4.39 -29.35 9.99
CA PRO A 588 4.00 -30.72 10.24
C PRO A 588 3.41 -31.34 8.95
N THR A 589 3.91 -32.52 8.60
CA THR A 589 3.48 -33.22 7.40
C THR A 589 3.07 -34.62 7.77
N ASP A 590 1.81 -34.95 7.61
CA ASP A 590 1.32 -36.33 7.73
C ASP A 590 1.33 -36.97 6.35
N VAL A 591 1.98 -38.12 6.27
CA VAL A 591 2.08 -38.92 5.04
C VAL A 591 1.04 -40.01 5.08
N GLY A 592 0.06 -39.92 4.21
CA GLY A 592 -0.99 -40.93 4.02
C GLY A 592 -0.93 -41.55 2.63
N ALA A 593 -1.88 -42.42 2.30
CA ALA A 593 -2.04 -42.96 0.96
C ALA A 593 -3.52 -43.14 0.61
N ILE A 594 -3.86 -42.80 -0.61
CA ILE A 594 -5.17 -43.09 -1.23
C ILE A 594 -4.95 -43.99 -2.42
N GLY A 595 -5.23 -45.31 -2.27
CA GLY A 595 -4.84 -46.32 -3.24
C GLY A 595 -3.31 -46.43 -3.32
N GLU A 596 -2.76 -46.23 -4.50
CA GLU A 596 -1.30 -46.22 -4.75
C GLU A 596 -0.65 -44.83 -4.70
N THR A 597 -1.48 -43.78 -4.44
CA THR A 597 -1.01 -42.39 -4.41
C THR A 597 -0.65 -41.99 -3.00
N GLU A 598 0.59 -41.53 -2.79
CA GLU A 598 1.01 -40.91 -1.53
C GLU A 598 0.36 -39.53 -1.40
N VAL A 599 -0.20 -39.27 -0.22
CA VAL A 599 -0.87 -37.99 0.10
C VAL A 599 -0.15 -37.33 1.28
N LEU A 600 0.34 -36.14 1.07
CA LEU A 600 0.91 -35.29 2.11
C LEU A 600 -0.20 -34.36 2.64
N THR A 601 -0.41 -34.39 3.95
CA THR A 601 -1.38 -33.52 4.61
C THR A 601 -0.64 -32.61 5.58
N HIS A 602 -0.94 -31.30 5.51
CA HIS A 602 -0.39 -30.30 6.40
C HIS A 602 -1.50 -29.70 7.24
N ASP A 603 -1.31 -29.64 8.54
CA ASP A 603 -2.20 -28.90 9.46
C ASP A 603 -1.78 -27.42 9.43
N ILE A 604 -2.33 -26.68 8.49
CA ILE A 604 -2.07 -25.26 8.29
C ILE A 604 -3.40 -24.53 8.39
N ALA A 605 -3.44 -23.46 9.19
CA ALA A 605 -4.60 -22.58 9.23
C ALA A 605 -4.81 -21.94 7.85
N THR A 606 -5.99 -22.12 7.28
CA THR A 606 -6.39 -21.56 5.99
C THR A 606 -7.70 -20.78 6.17
N SER A 607 -8.02 -19.91 5.23
CA SER A 607 -9.28 -19.17 5.17
C SER A 607 -10.50 -20.04 4.75
N GLU A 608 -10.51 -21.32 5.11
CA GLU A 608 -11.52 -22.33 4.69
C GLU A 608 -11.50 -22.67 3.20
N ILE A 609 -10.48 -22.23 2.46
CA ILE A 609 -10.26 -22.56 1.07
C ILE A 609 -9.24 -23.69 0.98
N LEU A 610 -9.64 -24.80 0.41
CA LEU A 610 -8.77 -25.96 0.20
C LEU A 610 -8.08 -25.86 -1.16
N TYR A 611 -6.75 -25.71 -1.16
CA TYR A 611 -5.92 -25.90 -2.35
C TYR A 611 -5.48 -27.36 -2.42
N ALA A 612 -5.83 -28.08 -3.48
CA ALA A 612 -5.35 -29.43 -3.73
C ALA A 612 -4.58 -29.46 -5.04
N GLU A 613 -3.27 -29.74 -4.96
CA GLU A 613 -2.43 -29.97 -6.12
C GLU A 613 -2.17 -31.48 -6.27
N HIS A 614 -2.43 -32.03 -7.46
CA HIS A 614 -2.23 -33.44 -7.77
C HIS A 614 -1.00 -33.63 -8.67
N LEU A 615 0.11 -34.10 -8.09
CA LEU A 615 1.31 -34.47 -8.83
C LEU A 615 1.22 -35.97 -9.26
N MET A 616 0.98 -36.22 -10.55
CA MET A 616 1.14 -37.58 -11.09
C MET A 616 2.60 -37.82 -11.42
N VAL A 617 3.29 -38.57 -10.59
CA VAL A 617 4.61 -39.14 -10.95
C VAL A 617 4.38 -40.44 -11.72
N ARG A 618 4.59 -40.41 -13.03
CA ARG A 618 4.61 -41.66 -13.82
C ARG A 618 5.92 -42.40 -13.56
N PRO A 619 5.89 -43.71 -13.28
CA PRO A 619 7.10 -44.50 -13.03
C PRO A 619 7.88 -44.86 -14.28
N ASP A 620 7.54 -44.35 -15.47
CA ASP A 620 8.21 -44.73 -16.74
C ASP A 620 9.29 -43.71 -17.14
N PRO A 621 10.57 -44.08 -17.08
CA PRO A 621 11.67 -43.21 -17.46
C PRO A 621 11.84 -42.95 -18.96
N LEU A 622 10.98 -43.49 -19.81
CA LEU A 622 11.07 -43.39 -21.28
C LEU A 622 9.93 -42.62 -21.95
N ALA A 623 8.95 -42.07 -21.17
CA ALA A 623 7.89 -41.25 -21.75
C ALA A 623 8.33 -39.77 -21.83
N SER A 624 8.69 -39.37 -23.04
CA SER A 624 9.00 -37.98 -23.42
C SER A 624 7.88 -36.98 -23.05
N HIS A 625 8.29 -35.95 -22.36
CA HIS A 625 7.76 -34.57 -22.33
C HIS A 625 6.31 -34.31 -22.77
N SER A 626 5.41 -34.33 -21.83
CA SER A 626 4.25 -33.41 -21.84
C SER A 626 3.78 -33.17 -20.40
N SER A 627 4.24 -32.07 -19.83
CA SER A 627 3.70 -31.55 -18.57
C SER A 627 2.38 -30.84 -18.87
N GLU A 628 1.25 -31.54 -18.73
CA GLU A 628 -0.05 -30.89 -18.59
C GLU A 628 -0.34 -30.75 -17.09
N GLY A 629 -0.12 -29.55 -16.57
CA GLY A 629 -0.59 -29.19 -15.23
C GLY A 629 -2.13 -29.08 -15.23
N PHE A 630 -2.77 -29.83 -14.36
CA PHE A 630 -4.21 -29.70 -14.12
C PHE A 630 -4.42 -28.83 -12.88
N PHE A 631 -5.03 -27.67 -13.06
CA PHE A 631 -5.63 -26.94 -11.95
C PHE A 631 -6.92 -27.62 -11.56
N SER A 632 -7.01 -28.15 -10.35
CA SER A 632 -8.23 -28.71 -9.83
C SER A 632 -9.08 -27.64 -9.14
N ARG A 633 -10.38 -27.88 -9.22
CA ARG A 633 -11.50 -27.08 -8.73
C ARG A 633 -11.35 -26.70 -7.27
N VAL A 634 -11.49 -25.41 -6.95
CA VAL A 634 -11.63 -24.90 -5.58
C VAL A 634 -13.04 -25.23 -5.09
N GLU A 635 -13.19 -26.03 -4.04
CA GLU A 635 -14.46 -26.30 -3.38
C GLU A 635 -14.41 -25.74 -1.96
N ARG A 636 -15.44 -25.00 -1.60
CA ARG A 636 -15.67 -24.51 -0.23
C ARG A 636 -15.99 -25.69 0.69
N VAL A 637 -15.29 -25.79 1.81
CA VAL A 637 -15.47 -26.91 2.73
C VAL A 637 -15.67 -26.40 4.15
N ASP A 638 -16.76 -26.80 4.77
CA ASP A 638 -17.11 -26.54 6.18
C ASP A 638 -16.11 -27.23 7.13
N ARG A 639 -15.51 -26.47 8.08
CA ARG A 639 -14.43 -26.88 9.00
C ARG A 639 -14.65 -28.22 9.72
N ALA A 640 -15.87 -28.64 9.92
CA ALA A 640 -16.19 -29.85 10.72
C ALA A 640 -16.39 -31.14 9.92
N ARG A 641 -16.43 -31.12 8.57
CA ARG A 641 -16.88 -32.26 7.74
C ARG A 641 -15.95 -32.61 6.57
N SER A 642 -14.86 -31.91 6.38
CA SER A 642 -14.12 -31.90 5.13
C SER A 642 -13.28 -33.13 4.84
N VAL A 643 -12.50 -33.60 5.79
CA VAL A 643 -11.58 -34.74 5.56
C VAL A 643 -12.34 -36.05 5.32
N ASN A 644 -13.45 -36.26 6.01
CA ASN A 644 -14.25 -37.46 5.86
C ASN A 644 -15.04 -37.47 4.54
N ARG A 645 -15.50 -36.30 4.03
CA ARG A 645 -16.21 -36.24 2.74
C ARG A 645 -15.31 -36.40 1.53
N LEU A 646 -14.08 -35.93 1.57
CA LEU A 646 -13.11 -36.20 0.52
C LEU A 646 -12.79 -37.72 0.45
N ARG A 647 -12.59 -38.33 1.63
CA ARG A 647 -12.36 -39.76 1.74
C ARG A 647 -13.53 -40.59 1.19
N ASP A 648 -14.74 -40.19 1.52
CA ASP A 648 -15.97 -40.88 1.08
C ASP A 648 -16.26 -40.68 -0.42
N ARG A 649 -15.98 -39.50 -1.00
CA ARG A 649 -16.17 -39.25 -2.45
C ARG A 649 -15.13 -39.96 -3.33
N VAL A 650 -13.89 -40.05 -2.88
CA VAL A 650 -12.83 -40.75 -3.62
C VAL A 650 -12.99 -42.28 -3.56
N ILE A 651 -13.57 -42.78 -2.47
CA ILE A 651 -13.76 -44.23 -2.27
C ILE A 651 -15.06 -44.76 -2.89
N THR A 652 -16.10 -43.94 -3.06
CA THR A 652 -17.45 -44.44 -3.45
C THR A 652 -17.74 -44.43 -4.94
N ASN A 653 -16.87 -43.90 -5.81
CA ASN A 653 -17.12 -43.97 -7.26
C ASN A 653 -15.86 -44.12 -8.13
N PRO A 654 -15.26 -45.34 -8.18
CA PRO A 654 -14.09 -45.60 -9.03
C PRO A 654 -14.39 -45.68 -10.53
N ASN A 655 -15.65 -45.57 -10.97
CA ASN A 655 -16.09 -45.84 -12.33
C ASN A 655 -16.81 -44.70 -13.07
N GLU A 656 -16.85 -43.48 -12.57
CA GLU A 656 -17.38 -42.38 -13.37
C GLU A 656 -16.26 -41.78 -14.27
N PRO A 657 -16.42 -41.90 -15.62
CA PRO A 657 -15.47 -41.25 -16.52
C PRO A 657 -15.66 -39.76 -16.47
N PHE A 658 -14.58 -39.03 -16.19
CA PHE A 658 -14.52 -37.57 -16.29
C PHE A 658 -15.00 -37.13 -17.67
N ALA A 659 -16.14 -36.46 -17.74
CA ALA A 659 -16.69 -35.87 -18.95
C ALA A 659 -15.75 -34.78 -19.47
N LYS A 660 -15.13 -35.04 -20.62
CA LYS A 660 -14.35 -34.07 -21.38
C LYS A 660 -15.27 -33.00 -21.95
N THR A 661 -15.34 -31.83 -21.37
CA THR A 661 -15.81 -30.64 -22.07
C THR A 661 -14.59 -29.93 -22.68
N ARG A 662 -14.34 -30.24 -23.94
CA ARG A 662 -13.42 -29.45 -24.80
C ARG A 662 -14.22 -28.27 -25.35
N ALA A 663 -13.83 -27.04 -25.00
CA ALA A 663 -14.02 -25.89 -25.84
C ALA A 663 -12.78 -25.69 -26.71
N PRO A 664 -12.91 -25.44 -28.02
CA PRO A 664 -11.74 -25.30 -28.89
C PRO A 664 -11.12 -23.93 -28.74
N TYR A 665 -9.88 -23.90 -28.27
CA TYR A 665 -9.04 -22.69 -28.33
C TYR A 665 -8.40 -22.61 -29.71
N HIS A 666 -8.80 -21.67 -30.53
CA HIS A 666 -8.09 -21.32 -31.77
C HIS A 666 -6.87 -20.46 -31.44
N ALA A 667 -5.69 -21.07 -31.53
CA ALA A 667 -4.43 -20.33 -31.51
C ALA A 667 -4.18 -19.75 -32.91
N SER A 668 -4.27 -18.43 -33.04
CA SER A 668 -3.75 -17.70 -34.20
C SER A 668 -2.23 -17.53 -34.03
N ARG A 669 -1.47 -18.13 -34.95
CA ARG A 669 -0.02 -17.94 -35.11
C ARG A 669 0.24 -16.52 -35.60
N GLY A 670 0.95 -15.69 -34.83
CA GLY A 670 1.60 -14.48 -35.29
C GLY A 670 2.95 -14.77 -35.92
N PRO A 671 3.49 -13.89 -36.79
CA PRO A 671 4.62 -14.19 -37.68
C PRO A 671 5.98 -14.17 -36.97
N HIS A 672 6.87 -15.02 -37.44
CA HIS A 672 8.29 -15.11 -37.08
C HIS A 672 9.02 -13.80 -37.40
N CYS A 673 9.75 -13.25 -36.41
CA CYS A 673 10.86 -12.33 -36.66
C CYS A 673 12.16 -13.11 -36.59
N GLU A 674 12.86 -13.16 -37.72
CA GLU A 674 14.22 -13.61 -37.82
C GLU A 674 15.19 -12.65 -37.15
N VAL A 675 16.03 -13.19 -36.30
CA VAL A 675 17.17 -12.47 -35.70
C VAL A 675 18.31 -12.50 -36.72
N GLY A 676 18.65 -11.37 -37.28
CA GLY A 676 19.84 -11.16 -38.09
C GLY A 676 20.96 -10.56 -37.27
N ASP A 677 22.06 -11.31 -37.13
CA ASP A 677 23.36 -10.84 -36.64
C ASP A 677 23.86 -9.65 -37.49
N ARG A 678 24.26 -8.57 -36.85
CA ARG A 678 25.38 -7.73 -37.31
C ARG A 678 26.01 -7.00 -36.10
N ALA A 679 27.27 -7.38 -35.92
CA ALA A 679 28.24 -6.66 -35.10
C ALA A 679 28.73 -5.38 -35.78
N GLU A 680 29.31 -4.53 -34.94
CA GLU A 680 30.33 -3.50 -35.17
C GLU A 680 29.95 -2.03 -35.14
N ALA A 681 30.63 -1.40 -34.21
CA ALA A 681 31.30 -0.09 -34.18
C ALA A 681 30.42 1.20 -34.04
N HIS A 682 30.41 1.79 -32.94
CA HIS A 682 31.17 2.94 -32.36
C HIS A 682 30.58 3.36 -31.05
#